data_4dc156665f43aae94ff98beb09cb6d53
#
_entry.id   4dc156665f43aae94ff98beb09cb6d53
#
_cell.length_a   1.000
_cell.length_b   1.000
_cell.length_c   1.000
_cell.angle_alpha   90.00
_cell.angle_beta   90.00
_cell.angle_gamma   90.00
#
_symmetry.space_group_name_H-M   'P 1'
#
loop_
_entity.id
_entity.type
_entity.pdbx_description
1 polymer ?
#
loop_
_entity_poly.entity_id
_entity_poly.type
_entity_poly.pdbx_seq_one_letter_code
_entity_poly.pdbx_strand_id
1 'polypeptide(L)'
;MFAPPSTETLNRFFLLSWLVVLWQVLRLQDGIVFDDAWLPLWSVAASLSYAFLYIVPVYLACRLLLHFHDRLPVRLSPWLAGVLAIVGSAAVQILLYADRTLYDLYGFHLNGFSIGLLVSPGGLSSLGSGDGTLLSASLAALALLCLQVLLYSACQVSRERLPALPRRAWRYLLAAFLCLALGERLVYAFSSLRDYRPILLASERYPLYLPLTVRSLARSLGIQPTPTQRELLQQQSDLHYPLRPLEISAPAHPLNIVWIVAESLRGDMLDPRYMPRLWDFSNRAIRLDNHYSSGNLTQMGVFGMFYGLHGGYWDAVLKAGQPPVLMEVLRQQNYQFRINAAQRFSYPPFDRSVFVNLRPQDLHVLDSPEPAWQRDARNTDDLLRFVDRRLPDRPFFACLFLESSHANYSFRDETAKIRPYLVNFNYLTTDFQAQMPLIKNRYLNAVREVDTQIGRLLQHLENQHLLENTAVVVLGDHGEEFMERSRWGHNTEFNRYQTGTVAVLSIPGQAPRAVRGITSHIDLPATLLPLLGVRNPPRDYSLGQDLLAADYHHDYAVSADTTRIAYLGEGFKVSFPLRGADRHHGPVSDGDDRPLDVEQQEAIRGPLRAARLELLQDLGRFSALPVGEEPSPRNLATSLTP
;
A
#
# COMPACT_ATOMS: atom_id res chain seq x y z
N MET A 1 30.73 39.23 -1.28
CA MET A 1 31.46 37.96 -1.08
C MET A 1 31.32 37.60 0.40
N PHE A 2 30.62 36.51 0.76
CA PHE A 2 30.41 36.20 2.17
C PHE A 2 31.71 35.69 2.81
N ALA A 3 31.98 36.08 4.04
CA ALA A 3 33.13 35.57 4.80
C ALA A 3 32.94 34.05 5.06
N PRO A 4 34.05 33.28 5.21
CA PRO A 4 33.95 31.86 5.54
C PRO A 4 33.18 31.67 6.85
N PRO A 5 32.36 30.60 6.97
CA PRO A 5 31.53 30.35 8.14
C PRO A 5 32.38 30.16 9.39
N SER A 6 32.04 30.86 10.45
CA SER A 6 32.57 30.57 11.79
C SER A 6 31.73 29.49 12.49
N THR A 7 32.32 28.84 13.49
CA THR A 7 31.58 27.92 14.37
C THR A 7 30.32 28.56 14.95
N GLU A 8 30.39 29.85 15.34
CA GLU A 8 29.25 30.59 15.90
C GLU A 8 28.16 30.83 14.85
N THR A 9 28.54 31.20 13.62
CA THR A 9 27.59 31.35 12.52
C THR A 9 26.83 30.06 12.27
N LEU A 10 27.54 28.91 12.22
CA LEU A 10 26.89 27.61 12.06
C LEU A 10 25.95 27.28 13.22
N ASN A 11 26.39 27.50 14.46
CA ASN A 11 25.56 27.20 15.63
C ASN A 11 24.25 27.99 15.61
N ARG A 12 24.28 29.31 15.29
CA ARG A 12 23.09 30.15 15.17
C ARG A 12 22.19 29.71 14.00
N PHE A 13 22.80 29.43 12.87
CA PHE A 13 22.08 28.97 11.69
C PHE A 13 21.33 27.66 11.98
N PHE A 14 22.01 26.68 12.58
CA PHE A 14 21.38 25.40 12.91
C PHE A 14 20.31 25.53 14.01
N LEU A 15 20.44 26.47 14.93
CA LEU A 15 19.38 26.77 15.90
C LEU A 15 18.12 27.32 15.21
N LEU A 16 18.28 28.25 14.28
CA LEU A 16 17.16 28.79 13.49
C LEU A 16 16.55 27.72 12.57
N SER A 17 17.39 26.94 11.86
CA SER A 17 16.93 25.83 11.03
C SER A 17 16.19 24.76 11.85
N TRP A 18 16.65 24.48 13.08
CA TRP A 18 15.96 23.58 14.01
C TRP A 18 14.57 24.09 14.37
N LEU A 19 14.36 25.39 14.56
CA LEU A 19 13.02 25.96 14.79
C LEU A 19 12.09 25.72 13.60
N VAL A 20 12.59 25.82 12.38
CA VAL A 20 11.80 25.52 11.16
C VAL A 20 11.45 24.03 11.11
N VAL A 21 12.43 23.15 11.38
CA VAL A 21 12.21 21.70 11.46
C VAL A 21 11.22 21.35 12.58
N LEU A 22 11.34 21.98 13.75
CA LEU A 22 10.42 21.79 14.86
C LEU A 22 8.98 22.17 14.47
N TRP A 23 8.80 23.28 13.78
CA TRP A 23 7.49 23.67 13.27
C TRP A 23 6.90 22.61 12.33
N GLN A 24 7.70 22.04 11.40
CA GLN A 24 7.25 20.95 10.52
C GLN A 24 6.89 19.68 11.32
N VAL A 25 7.70 19.30 12.31
CA VAL A 25 7.47 18.12 13.15
C VAL A 25 6.22 18.29 14.03
N LEU A 26 5.99 19.47 14.60
CA LEU A 26 4.76 19.75 15.35
C LEU A 26 3.50 19.59 14.51
N ARG A 27 3.57 19.91 13.23
CA ARG A 27 2.45 19.72 12.30
C ARG A 27 2.14 18.24 12.00
N LEU A 28 3.06 17.30 12.25
CA LEU A 28 2.79 15.87 12.18
C LEU A 28 1.84 15.39 13.30
N GLN A 29 1.68 16.20 14.36
CA GLN A 29 0.77 15.91 15.46
C GLN A 29 -0.68 16.35 15.19
N ASP A 30 -0.94 17.01 14.06
CA ASP A 30 -2.29 17.45 13.70
C ASP A 30 -3.24 16.24 13.67
N GLY A 31 -4.37 16.32 14.37
CA GLY A 31 -5.37 15.25 14.47
C GLY A 31 -5.13 14.17 15.54
N ILE A 32 -4.11 14.30 16.39
CA ILE A 32 -4.02 13.45 17.60
C ILE A 32 -5.04 13.95 18.63
N VAL A 33 -5.90 13.05 19.10
CA VAL A 33 -6.78 13.30 20.24
C VAL A 33 -5.98 13.02 21.53
N PHE A 34 -5.83 14.02 22.37
CA PHE A 34 -5.09 13.93 23.63
C PHE A 34 -6.03 13.57 24.78
N ASP A 35 -6.41 12.29 24.86
CA ASP A 35 -7.30 11.80 25.93
C ASP A 35 -6.57 11.48 27.23
N ASP A 36 -5.25 11.64 27.28
CA ASP A 36 -4.38 11.30 28.40
C ASP A 36 -3.41 12.45 28.72
N ALA A 37 -3.16 12.68 30.00
CA ALA A 37 -2.25 13.74 30.47
C ALA A 37 -0.77 13.48 30.08
N TRP A 38 -0.35 12.24 29.91
CA TRP A 38 1.04 11.87 29.57
C TRP A 38 1.36 12.01 28.09
N LEU A 39 0.37 11.80 27.24
CA LEU A 39 0.55 11.85 25.78
C LEU A 39 1.00 13.22 25.27
N PRO A 40 0.42 14.37 25.72
CA PRO A 40 0.91 15.69 25.31
C PRO A 40 2.36 15.95 25.74
N LEU A 41 2.73 15.56 26.96
CA LEU A 41 4.11 15.73 27.47
C LEU A 41 5.11 14.92 26.66
N TRP A 42 4.78 13.66 26.38
CA TRP A 42 5.61 12.82 25.54
C TRP A 42 5.70 13.36 24.11
N SER A 43 4.58 13.78 23.49
CA SER A 43 4.54 14.32 22.13
C SER A 43 5.40 15.58 21.99
N VAL A 44 5.38 16.49 22.96
CA VAL A 44 6.25 17.66 22.97
C VAL A 44 7.72 17.25 23.09
N ALA A 45 8.03 16.35 24.03
CA ALA A 45 9.41 15.84 24.19
C ALA A 45 9.93 15.14 22.94
N ALA A 46 9.11 14.29 22.33
CA ALA A 46 9.44 13.61 21.09
C ALA A 46 9.62 14.59 19.92
N SER A 47 8.73 15.60 19.78
CA SER A 47 8.85 16.62 18.73
C SER A 47 10.16 17.42 18.84
N LEU A 48 10.52 17.85 20.05
CA LEU A 48 11.79 18.56 20.30
C LEU A 48 12.99 17.64 19.99
N SER A 49 12.94 16.39 20.44
CA SER A 49 13.99 15.38 20.21
C SER A 49 14.17 15.10 18.72
N TYR A 50 13.08 14.81 17.99
CA TYR A 50 13.13 14.44 16.57
C TYR A 50 13.50 15.62 15.69
N ALA A 51 13.01 16.82 15.95
CA ALA A 51 13.46 18.01 15.24
C ALA A 51 14.99 18.21 15.34
N PHE A 52 15.58 17.89 16.49
CA PHE A 52 17.03 17.92 16.69
C PHE A 52 17.72 16.78 15.92
N LEU A 53 17.21 15.55 16.03
CA LEU A 53 17.80 14.37 15.40
C LEU A 53 17.81 14.45 13.87
N TYR A 54 16.79 15.03 13.26
CA TYR A 54 16.75 15.16 11.80
C TYR A 54 17.82 16.12 11.26
N ILE A 55 18.17 17.17 12.01
CA ILE A 55 19.11 18.17 11.52
C ILE A 55 20.55 17.97 12.01
N VAL A 56 20.76 17.25 13.11
CA VAL A 56 22.07 17.05 13.72
C VAL A 56 23.09 16.37 12.80
N PRO A 57 22.75 15.42 11.91
CA PRO A 57 23.74 14.82 11.00
C PRO A 57 24.37 15.86 10.08
N VAL A 58 23.58 16.80 9.56
CA VAL A 58 24.07 17.90 8.72
C VAL A 58 24.99 18.83 9.52
N TYR A 59 24.59 19.18 10.74
CA TYR A 59 25.43 19.98 11.65
C TYR A 59 26.78 19.30 11.92
N LEU A 60 26.78 18.01 12.25
CA LEU A 60 28.00 17.25 12.52
C LEU A 60 28.91 17.18 11.29
N ALA A 61 28.35 16.94 10.11
CA ALA A 61 29.11 16.95 8.86
C ALA A 61 29.77 18.31 8.60
N CYS A 62 29.06 19.41 8.81
CA CYS A 62 29.63 20.76 8.71
C CYS A 62 30.74 21.01 9.73
N ARG A 63 30.55 20.53 10.97
CA ARG A 63 31.58 20.65 12.03
C ARG A 63 32.83 19.84 11.74
N LEU A 64 32.70 18.64 11.19
CA LEU A 64 33.80 17.80 10.75
C LEU A 64 34.59 18.46 9.62
N LEU A 65 33.89 19.00 8.62
CA LEU A 65 34.54 19.75 7.54
C LEU A 65 35.37 20.94 8.05
N LEU A 66 34.81 21.73 8.99
CA LEU A 66 35.57 22.83 9.60
C LEU A 66 36.73 22.34 10.48
N HIS A 67 36.60 21.19 11.16
CA HIS A 67 37.67 20.66 12.02
C HIS A 67 38.84 20.11 11.21
N PHE A 68 38.57 19.46 10.09
CA PHE A 68 39.60 18.84 9.25
C PHE A 68 40.11 19.74 8.13
N HIS A 69 39.54 20.95 7.97
CA HIS A 69 39.92 21.89 6.92
C HIS A 69 41.44 22.12 6.80
N ASP A 70 42.11 22.30 7.96
CA ASP A 70 43.56 22.58 7.99
C ASP A 70 44.43 21.28 7.94
N ARG A 71 43.81 20.09 8.05
CA ARG A 71 44.50 18.79 8.16
C ARG A 71 44.42 17.95 6.90
N LEU A 72 43.55 18.28 5.97
CA LEU A 72 43.40 17.53 4.72
C LEU A 72 44.38 18.04 3.65
N PRO A 73 44.99 17.12 2.87
CA PRO A 73 45.92 17.48 1.81
C PRO A 73 45.29 18.34 0.69
N VAL A 74 43.95 18.25 0.55
CA VAL A 74 43.15 19.15 -0.29
C VAL A 74 42.60 20.25 0.61
N ARG A 75 42.96 21.49 0.39
CA ARG A 75 42.36 22.67 1.06
C ARG A 75 40.89 22.77 0.66
N LEU A 76 40.04 21.98 1.29
CA LEU A 76 38.58 22.11 1.17
C LEU A 76 38.23 23.51 1.67
N SER A 77 37.71 24.33 0.77
CA SER A 77 37.31 25.67 1.13
C SER A 77 36.31 25.65 2.28
N PRO A 78 36.45 26.46 3.34
CA PRO A 78 35.44 26.61 4.41
C PRO A 78 34.03 26.91 3.87
N TRP A 79 33.94 27.46 2.67
CA TRP A 79 32.70 27.65 1.92
C TRP A 79 31.87 26.36 1.73
N LEU A 80 32.54 25.21 1.56
CA LEU A 80 31.84 23.91 1.48
C LEU A 80 31.00 23.63 2.73
N ALA A 81 31.46 24.00 3.91
CA ALA A 81 30.67 23.85 5.13
C ALA A 81 29.43 24.75 5.14
N GLY A 82 29.53 25.97 4.59
CA GLY A 82 28.39 26.88 4.43
C GLY A 82 27.38 26.37 3.40
N VAL A 83 27.86 25.91 2.24
CA VAL A 83 27.01 25.31 1.20
C VAL A 83 26.33 24.04 1.74
N LEU A 84 27.07 23.15 2.41
CA LEU A 84 26.52 21.94 3.01
C LEU A 84 25.48 22.26 4.08
N ALA A 85 25.71 23.31 4.89
CA ALA A 85 24.74 23.74 5.89
C ALA A 85 23.42 24.17 5.24
N ILE A 86 23.47 25.01 4.19
CA ILE A 86 22.28 25.50 3.48
C ILE A 86 21.57 24.33 2.76
N VAL A 87 22.29 23.63 1.89
CA VAL A 87 21.71 22.58 1.03
C VAL A 87 21.25 21.39 1.87
N GLY A 88 22.05 20.96 2.85
CA GLY A 88 21.70 19.84 3.72
C GLY A 88 20.48 20.13 4.60
N SER A 89 20.39 21.36 5.17
CA SER A 89 19.22 21.77 5.95
C SER A 89 17.97 21.91 5.07
N ALA A 90 18.11 22.44 3.85
CA ALA A 90 17.02 22.51 2.88
C ALA A 90 16.55 21.09 2.49
N ALA A 91 17.47 20.15 2.24
CA ALA A 91 17.15 18.77 1.90
C ALA A 91 16.35 18.08 3.02
N VAL A 92 16.76 18.23 4.29
CA VAL A 92 16.01 17.69 5.45
C VAL A 92 14.60 18.25 5.47
N GLN A 93 14.42 19.55 5.27
CA GLN A 93 13.11 20.20 5.33
C GLN A 93 12.23 19.84 4.12
N ILE A 94 12.81 19.68 2.94
CA ILE A 94 12.09 19.22 1.73
C ILE A 94 11.61 17.78 1.95
N LEU A 95 12.46 16.90 2.49
CA LEU A 95 12.09 15.52 2.79
C LEU A 95 10.97 15.45 3.85
N LEU A 96 11.06 16.25 4.91
CA LEU A 96 10.00 16.32 5.94
C LEU A 96 8.68 16.87 5.37
N TYR A 97 8.76 17.87 4.49
CA TYR A 97 7.58 18.41 3.82
C TYR A 97 6.92 17.38 2.91
N ALA A 98 7.72 16.67 2.11
CA ALA A 98 7.24 15.60 1.23
C ALA A 98 6.65 14.43 2.03
N ASP A 99 7.35 14.00 3.09
CA ASP A 99 6.91 12.93 3.98
C ASP A 99 5.59 13.28 4.67
N ARG A 100 5.46 14.50 5.17
CA ARG A 100 4.21 14.96 5.76
C ARG A 100 3.07 14.97 4.75
N THR A 101 3.29 15.49 3.55
CA THR A 101 2.28 15.49 2.49
C THR A 101 1.82 14.07 2.17
N LEU A 102 2.77 13.13 2.09
CA LEU A 102 2.47 11.72 1.88
C LEU A 102 1.67 11.15 3.06
N TYR A 103 2.06 11.47 4.29
CA TYR A 103 1.37 11.00 5.49
C TYR A 103 -0.05 11.58 5.62
N ASP A 104 -0.24 12.86 5.30
CA ASP A 104 -1.55 13.52 5.32
C ASP A 104 -2.50 12.92 4.27
N LEU A 105 -1.97 12.51 3.10
CA LEU A 105 -2.76 11.92 2.02
C LEU A 105 -3.02 10.42 2.23
N TYR A 106 -2.00 9.66 2.62
CA TYR A 106 -2.03 8.19 2.57
C TYR A 106 -1.83 7.51 3.92
N GLY A 107 -1.54 8.25 5.00
CA GLY A 107 -1.39 7.71 6.36
C GLY A 107 -0.10 6.90 6.60
N PHE A 108 0.87 6.93 5.70
CA PHE A 108 2.18 6.31 5.89
C PHE A 108 3.34 7.24 5.52
N HIS A 109 4.50 7.02 6.14
CA HIS A 109 5.72 7.78 5.89
C HIS A 109 6.47 7.29 4.65
N LEU A 110 7.42 8.11 4.16
CA LEU A 110 8.38 7.72 3.15
C LEU A 110 9.06 6.41 3.56
N ASN A 111 8.89 5.38 2.76
CA ASN A 111 9.41 4.04 3.00
C ASN A 111 10.00 3.44 1.72
N GLY A 112 10.48 2.19 1.78
CA GLY A 112 11.07 1.52 0.62
C GLY A 112 10.09 1.39 -0.57
N PHE A 113 8.79 1.28 -0.30
CA PHE A 113 7.76 1.26 -1.33
C PHE A 113 7.67 2.60 -2.07
N SER A 114 7.49 3.71 -1.34
CA SER A 114 7.37 5.05 -1.94
C SER A 114 8.68 5.49 -2.63
N ILE A 115 9.84 5.14 -2.07
CA ILE A 115 11.13 5.39 -2.71
C ILE A 115 11.27 4.53 -3.98
N GLY A 116 10.91 3.25 -3.91
CA GLY A 116 10.89 2.35 -5.06
C GLY A 116 10.01 2.89 -6.18
N LEU A 117 8.82 3.41 -5.84
CA LEU A 117 7.91 4.05 -6.79
C LEU A 117 8.56 5.28 -7.45
N LEU A 118 9.20 6.15 -6.66
CA LEU A 118 9.86 7.36 -7.18
C LEU A 118 11.04 7.08 -8.12
N VAL A 119 11.82 6.01 -7.87
CA VAL A 119 13.01 5.70 -8.67
C VAL A 119 12.74 4.69 -9.79
N SER A 120 11.58 4.03 -9.80
CA SER A 120 11.22 3.08 -10.85
C SER A 120 10.83 3.80 -12.14
N PRO A 121 11.17 3.25 -13.32
CA PRO A 121 10.68 3.80 -14.57
C PRO A 121 9.14 3.79 -14.63
N GLY A 122 8.54 4.97 -14.82
CA GLY A 122 7.08 5.13 -14.85
C GLY A 122 6.42 5.34 -13.47
N GLY A 123 7.17 5.24 -12.36
CA GLY A 123 6.60 5.38 -11.02
C GLY A 123 6.01 6.76 -10.71
N LEU A 124 6.63 7.84 -11.20
CA LEU A 124 6.06 9.19 -11.09
C LEU A 124 4.77 9.37 -11.90
N SER A 125 4.68 8.73 -13.07
CA SER A 125 3.45 8.76 -13.88
C SER A 125 2.32 7.93 -13.24
N SER A 126 2.66 6.86 -12.53
CA SER A 126 1.69 6.04 -11.81
C SER A 126 1.04 6.77 -10.62
N LEU A 127 1.73 7.76 -10.06
CA LEU A 127 1.16 8.64 -9.03
C LEU A 127 0.10 9.61 -9.58
N GLY A 128 -0.15 9.62 -10.91
CA GLY A 128 -1.09 10.55 -11.53
C GLY A 128 -0.69 12.03 -11.33
N SER A 129 0.60 12.30 -11.06
CA SER A 129 1.10 13.65 -10.84
C SER A 129 1.06 14.45 -12.13
N GLY A 130 0.05 15.32 -12.30
CA GLY A 130 0.02 16.29 -13.39
C GLY A 130 1.13 17.35 -13.24
N ASP A 131 1.42 18.05 -14.35
CA ASP A 131 2.44 19.11 -14.41
C ASP A 131 2.29 20.16 -13.30
N GLY A 132 1.06 20.44 -12.88
CA GLY A 132 0.76 21.37 -11.78
C GLY A 132 1.29 20.90 -10.42
N THR A 133 1.25 19.60 -10.13
CA THR A 133 1.80 19.05 -8.88
C THR A 133 3.32 19.16 -8.83
N LEU A 134 3.99 18.81 -9.93
CA LEU A 134 5.46 18.93 -10.04
C LEU A 134 5.92 20.38 -9.92
N LEU A 135 5.21 21.32 -10.56
CA LEU A 135 5.50 22.75 -10.44
C LEU A 135 5.35 23.21 -8.99
N SER A 136 4.26 22.88 -8.32
CA SER A 136 4.01 23.25 -6.91
C SER A 136 5.06 22.67 -5.97
N ALA A 137 5.47 21.41 -6.16
CA ALA A 137 6.54 20.77 -5.40
C ALA A 137 7.89 21.48 -5.61
N SER A 138 8.21 21.82 -6.87
CA SER A 138 9.45 22.54 -7.21
C SER A 138 9.48 23.94 -6.59
N LEU A 139 8.36 24.66 -6.60
CA LEU A 139 8.26 25.98 -5.97
C LEU A 139 8.39 25.89 -4.44
N ALA A 140 7.78 24.89 -3.80
CA ALA A 140 7.92 24.66 -2.37
C ALA A 140 9.38 24.34 -1.99
N ALA A 141 10.05 23.47 -2.75
CA ALA A 141 11.45 23.13 -2.55
C ALA A 141 12.36 24.36 -2.72
N LEU A 142 12.12 25.17 -3.75
CA LEU A 142 12.84 26.42 -3.98
C LEU A 142 12.63 27.42 -2.82
N ALA A 143 11.40 27.56 -2.34
CA ALA A 143 11.08 28.46 -1.21
C ALA A 143 11.83 28.03 0.07
N LEU A 144 11.88 26.72 0.37
CA LEU A 144 12.65 26.20 1.50
C LEU A 144 14.15 26.43 1.35
N LEU A 145 14.70 26.24 0.15
CA LEU A 145 16.11 26.55 -0.13
C LEU A 145 16.40 28.05 0.04
N CYS A 146 15.56 28.92 -0.52
CA CYS A 146 15.68 30.38 -0.34
C CYS A 146 15.60 30.78 1.13
N LEU A 147 14.70 30.17 1.90
CA LEU A 147 14.61 30.38 3.35
C LEU A 147 15.94 30.05 4.04
N GLN A 148 16.58 28.92 3.71
CA GLN A 148 17.86 28.55 4.31
C GLN A 148 18.99 29.52 3.92
N VAL A 149 19.00 29.99 2.68
CA VAL A 149 19.95 31.05 2.23
C VAL A 149 19.75 32.33 3.03
N LEU A 150 18.50 32.76 3.23
CA LEU A 150 18.17 33.96 4.02
C LEU A 150 18.55 33.80 5.49
N LEU A 151 18.25 32.67 6.13
CA LEU A 151 18.63 32.40 7.52
C LEU A 151 20.15 32.39 7.69
N TYR A 152 20.86 31.75 6.77
CA TYR A 152 22.32 31.72 6.78
C TYR A 152 22.93 33.13 6.60
N SER A 153 22.42 33.91 5.65
CA SER A 153 22.84 35.27 5.40
C SER A 153 22.58 36.17 6.61
N ALA A 154 21.40 36.03 7.24
CA ALA A 154 21.08 36.78 8.46
C ALA A 154 22.04 36.45 9.60
N CYS A 155 22.42 35.16 9.76
CA CYS A 155 23.40 34.74 10.77
C CYS A 155 24.81 35.30 10.46
N GLN A 156 25.19 35.43 9.21
CA GLN A 156 26.45 36.03 8.83
C GLN A 156 26.47 37.53 9.16
N VAL A 157 25.43 38.29 8.82
CA VAL A 157 25.30 39.72 9.11
C VAL A 157 25.18 40.01 10.61
N SER A 158 24.44 39.18 11.35
CA SER A 158 24.24 39.37 12.78
C SER A 158 25.44 38.96 13.63
N ARG A 159 26.45 38.32 13.04
CA ARG A 159 27.68 37.89 13.73
C ARG A 159 28.39 39.04 14.46
N GLU A 160 28.42 40.20 13.85
CA GLU A 160 29.08 41.39 14.39
C GLU A 160 28.22 42.17 15.39
N ARG A 161 26.88 41.95 15.35
CA ARG A 161 25.91 42.72 16.16
C ARG A 161 25.48 42.01 17.42
N LEU A 162 25.55 40.69 17.48
CA LEU A 162 25.08 39.89 18.62
C LEU A 162 26.27 39.24 19.32
N PRO A 163 26.31 39.26 20.67
CA PRO A 163 27.38 38.60 21.43
C PRO A 163 27.33 37.09 21.22
N ALA A 164 28.50 36.47 21.13
CA ALA A 164 28.60 35.02 21.01
C ALA A 164 28.08 34.34 22.28
N LEU A 165 27.29 33.29 22.14
CA LEU A 165 26.86 32.49 23.27
C LEU A 165 28.09 31.75 23.85
N PRO A 166 28.24 31.71 25.18
CA PRO A 166 29.35 31.05 25.81
C PRO A 166 29.36 29.54 25.48
N ARG A 167 30.53 28.98 25.27
CA ARG A 167 30.68 27.53 24.93
C ARG A 167 29.96 26.60 25.90
N ARG A 168 29.78 27.02 27.17
CA ARG A 168 29.03 26.26 28.17
C ARG A 168 27.54 26.18 27.84
N ALA A 169 26.95 27.26 27.30
CA ALA A 169 25.53 27.25 26.90
C ALA A 169 25.24 26.21 25.81
N TRP A 170 26.11 26.13 24.78
CA TRP A 170 25.98 25.11 23.73
C TRP A 170 26.12 23.67 24.26
N ARG A 171 27.00 23.45 25.26
CA ARG A 171 27.12 22.13 25.91
C ARG A 171 25.89 21.78 26.70
N TYR A 172 25.31 22.72 27.44
CA TYR A 172 24.06 22.49 28.18
C TYR A 172 22.88 22.24 27.27
N LEU A 173 22.76 22.98 26.15
CA LEU A 173 21.74 22.72 25.15
C LEU A 173 21.87 21.31 24.57
N LEU A 174 23.06 20.90 24.16
CA LEU A 174 23.31 19.56 23.66
C LEU A 174 22.97 18.49 24.70
N ALA A 175 23.40 18.67 25.95
CA ALA A 175 23.07 17.74 27.03
C ALA A 175 21.57 17.66 27.28
N ALA A 176 20.86 18.78 27.24
CA ALA A 176 19.41 18.82 27.37
C ALA A 176 18.70 18.05 26.24
N PHE A 177 19.14 18.23 24.98
CA PHE A 177 18.59 17.47 23.86
C PHE A 177 18.88 15.96 23.97
N LEU A 178 20.08 15.58 24.40
CA LEU A 178 20.42 14.15 24.59
C LEU A 178 19.60 13.52 25.71
N CYS A 179 19.43 14.24 26.84
CA CYS A 179 18.58 13.79 27.94
C CYS A 179 17.11 13.66 27.50
N LEU A 180 16.61 14.62 26.72
CA LEU A 180 15.25 14.59 26.18
C LEU A 180 15.07 13.40 25.22
N ALA A 181 16.03 13.19 24.30
CA ALA A 181 15.99 12.09 23.35
C ALA A 181 16.06 10.71 24.03
N LEU A 182 16.85 10.58 25.08
CA LEU A 182 16.89 9.36 25.88
C LEU A 182 15.60 9.18 26.69
N GLY A 183 15.12 10.24 27.31
CA GLY A 183 13.94 10.22 28.18
C GLY A 183 12.67 9.79 27.40
N GLU A 184 12.40 10.37 26.24
CA GLU A 184 11.24 10.00 25.44
C GLU A 184 11.29 8.56 24.94
N ARG A 185 12.50 8.05 24.60
CA ARG A 185 12.71 6.64 24.20
C ARG A 185 12.56 5.67 25.37
N LEU A 186 12.96 6.05 26.58
CA LEU A 186 12.69 5.24 27.76
C LEU A 186 11.20 5.15 28.05
N VAL A 187 10.46 6.25 27.90
CA VAL A 187 9.01 6.24 28.03
C VAL A 187 8.38 5.34 26.97
N TYR A 188 8.84 5.41 25.72
CA TYR A 188 8.41 4.48 24.66
C TYR A 188 8.72 3.01 25.02
N ALA A 189 9.94 2.72 25.47
CA ALA A 189 10.36 1.37 25.86
C ALA A 189 9.46 0.80 26.96
N PHE A 190 9.15 1.61 27.97
CA PHE A 190 8.25 1.24 29.06
C PHE A 190 6.81 1.06 28.58
N SER A 191 6.33 1.93 27.70
CA SER A 191 5.02 1.82 27.05
C SER A 191 4.93 0.53 26.23
N SER A 192 5.99 0.18 25.48
CA SER A 192 6.08 -1.06 24.70
C SER A 192 6.10 -2.33 25.57
N LEU A 193 6.64 -2.27 26.80
CA LEU A 193 6.56 -3.40 27.75
C LEU A 193 5.18 -3.58 28.37
N ARG A 194 4.47 -2.47 28.61
CA ARG A 194 3.15 -2.44 29.27
C ARG A 194 1.98 -2.36 28.29
N ASP A 195 2.26 -2.34 26.99
CA ASP A 195 1.23 -2.21 25.98
C ASP A 195 0.41 -0.90 26.06
N TYR A 196 1.08 0.20 26.42
CA TYR A 196 0.42 1.50 26.54
C TYR A 196 0.27 2.16 25.16
N ARG A 197 -0.87 1.88 24.52
CA ARG A 197 -1.20 2.26 23.14
C ARG A 197 -1.07 3.74 22.78
N PRO A 198 -1.50 4.72 23.61
CA PRO A 198 -1.46 6.11 23.16
C PRO A 198 -0.08 6.57 22.71
N ILE A 199 0.99 6.21 23.43
CA ILE A 199 2.36 6.57 23.07
C ILE A 199 2.86 5.76 21.85
N LEU A 200 2.50 4.47 21.76
CA LEU A 200 2.91 3.63 20.64
C LEU A 200 2.34 4.16 19.32
N LEU A 201 1.03 4.46 19.28
CA LEU A 201 0.37 5.03 18.11
C LEU A 201 0.89 6.45 17.77
N ALA A 202 1.14 7.28 18.79
CA ALA A 202 1.70 8.62 18.56
C ALA A 202 3.13 8.56 18.01
N SER A 203 3.92 7.53 18.35
CA SER A 203 5.28 7.35 17.83
C SER A 203 5.30 7.08 16.32
N GLU A 204 4.26 6.46 15.79
CA GLU A 204 4.10 6.19 14.35
C GLU A 204 3.95 7.46 13.51
N ARG A 205 3.70 8.62 14.14
CA ARG A 205 3.63 9.93 13.47
C ARG A 205 5.00 10.53 13.13
N TYR A 206 6.10 9.97 13.65
CA TYR A 206 7.44 10.48 13.40
C TYR A 206 8.14 9.66 12.31
N PRO A 207 8.51 10.27 11.16
CA PRO A 207 9.26 9.58 10.14
C PRO A 207 10.57 9.02 10.71
N LEU A 208 10.87 7.77 10.36
CA LEU A 208 12.07 7.06 10.83
C LEU A 208 12.17 7.00 12.37
N TYR A 209 11.03 6.86 13.09
CA TYR A 209 11.07 6.68 14.53
C TYR A 209 11.95 5.47 14.90
N LEU A 210 12.96 5.69 15.77
CA LEU A 210 13.88 4.66 16.23
C LEU A 210 13.45 4.19 17.64
N PRO A 211 12.64 3.12 17.74
CA PRO A 211 12.16 2.64 19.03
C PRO A 211 13.30 2.04 19.86
N LEU A 212 13.39 2.45 21.12
CA LEU A 212 14.21 1.73 22.09
C LEU A 212 13.43 0.51 22.57
N THR A 213 13.93 -0.70 22.30
CA THR A 213 13.33 -1.95 22.80
C THR A 213 14.20 -2.54 23.90
N VAL A 214 13.59 -2.79 25.06
CA VAL A 214 14.29 -3.38 26.23
C VAL A 214 13.91 -4.86 26.45
N ARG A 215 13.37 -5.53 25.43
CA ARG A 215 12.87 -6.92 25.53
C ARG A 215 13.96 -7.94 25.87
N SER A 216 15.16 -7.80 25.30
CA SER A 216 16.30 -8.67 25.63
C SER A 216 16.74 -8.49 27.09
N LEU A 217 16.76 -7.24 27.56
CA LEU A 217 17.05 -6.92 28.95
C LEU A 217 15.95 -7.42 29.90
N ALA A 218 14.68 -7.28 29.50
CA ALA A 218 13.56 -7.81 30.26
C ALA A 218 13.65 -9.34 30.44
N ARG A 219 14.00 -10.08 29.37
CA ARG A 219 14.26 -11.53 29.44
C ARG A 219 15.41 -11.87 30.38
N SER A 220 16.51 -11.12 30.35
CA SER A 220 17.65 -11.37 31.25
C SER A 220 17.32 -11.08 32.72
N LEU A 221 16.31 -10.26 33.00
CA LEU A 221 15.79 -9.96 34.33
C LEU A 221 14.63 -10.88 34.77
N GLY A 222 14.35 -11.96 33.99
CA GLY A 222 13.28 -12.91 34.31
C GLY A 222 11.87 -12.44 33.97
N ILE A 223 11.74 -11.25 33.38
CA ILE A 223 10.47 -10.74 32.85
C ILE A 223 10.29 -11.39 31.47
N GLN A 224 9.33 -12.30 31.33
CA GLN A 224 9.04 -12.89 30.04
C GLN A 224 8.21 -11.89 29.20
N PRO A 225 8.81 -11.26 28.20
CA PRO A 225 8.04 -10.53 27.22
C PRO A 225 7.24 -11.55 26.43
N THR A 226 6.02 -11.26 26.16
CA THR A 226 5.15 -12.08 25.33
C THR A 226 5.82 -12.35 23.95
N PRO A 227 5.90 -13.61 23.35
CA PRO A 227 6.56 -13.89 22.05
C PRO A 227 6.06 -12.97 20.94
N THR A 228 6.93 -12.52 20.02
CA THR A 228 6.52 -11.61 18.93
C THR A 228 5.97 -12.41 17.76
N GLN A 229 5.04 -11.82 17.01
CA GLN A 229 4.55 -12.40 15.75
C GLN A 229 5.69 -12.66 14.76
N ARG A 230 6.76 -11.87 14.80
CA ARG A 230 7.99 -12.09 14.03
C ARG A 230 8.65 -13.42 14.35
N GLU A 231 8.68 -13.85 15.62
CA GLU A 231 9.23 -15.16 16.02
C GLU A 231 8.35 -16.31 15.51
N LEU A 232 7.04 -16.09 15.40
CA LEU A 232 6.09 -17.05 14.81
C LEU A 232 6.17 -17.07 13.27
N LEU A 233 6.37 -15.92 12.62
CA LEU A 233 6.45 -15.79 11.17
C LEU A 233 7.87 -16.03 10.61
N GLN A 234 8.95 -15.84 11.39
CA GLN A 234 10.32 -16.15 10.97
C GLN A 234 10.60 -17.65 10.82
N GLN A 235 9.73 -18.51 11.34
CA GLN A 235 9.77 -19.95 11.06
C GLN A 235 9.24 -20.32 9.66
N GLN A 236 8.66 -19.36 8.92
CA GLN A 236 8.17 -19.55 7.55
C GLN A 236 9.30 -19.32 6.53
N SER A 237 10.25 -20.25 6.43
CA SER A 237 11.44 -20.00 5.62
C SER A 237 11.30 -20.32 4.14
N ASP A 238 10.49 -21.31 3.74
CA ASP A 238 10.37 -21.72 2.35
C ASP A 238 8.90 -21.91 1.94
N LEU A 239 8.58 -21.50 0.70
CA LEU A 239 7.26 -21.64 0.10
C LEU A 239 7.05 -23.09 -0.37
N HIS A 240 5.94 -23.69 0.04
CA HIS A 240 5.49 -25.01 -0.42
C HIS A 240 4.15 -24.88 -1.17
N TYR A 241 4.24 -24.48 -2.42
CA TYR A 241 3.08 -24.14 -3.25
C TYR A 241 3.26 -24.66 -4.70
N PRO A 242 2.32 -25.47 -5.23
CA PRO A 242 1.20 -26.10 -4.53
C PRO A 242 1.65 -27.16 -3.51
N LEU A 243 0.77 -27.57 -2.57
CA LEU A 243 1.09 -28.57 -1.52
C LEU A 243 1.35 -29.96 -2.09
N ARG A 244 0.75 -30.28 -3.24
CA ARG A 244 0.90 -31.56 -3.94
C ARG A 244 1.08 -31.33 -5.43
N PRO A 245 1.73 -32.23 -6.14
CA PRO A 245 1.75 -32.21 -7.60
C PRO A 245 0.33 -32.18 -8.15
N LEU A 246 0.13 -31.39 -9.24
CA LEU A 246 -1.18 -31.23 -9.84
C LEU A 246 -1.55 -32.45 -10.68
N GLU A 247 -2.77 -32.93 -10.49
CA GLU A 247 -3.42 -33.93 -11.32
C GLU A 247 -4.32 -33.22 -12.33
N ILE A 248 -3.87 -33.14 -13.58
CA ILE A 248 -4.55 -32.37 -14.64
C ILE A 248 -5.11 -33.31 -15.67
N SER A 249 -6.41 -33.18 -15.94
CA SER A 249 -7.10 -33.84 -17.05
C SER A 249 -7.69 -32.75 -17.95
N ALA A 250 -6.93 -32.33 -18.95
CA ALA A 250 -7.34 -31.25 -19.84
C ALA A 250 -8.74 -31.54 -20.43
N PRO A 251 -9.66 -30.52 -20.40
CA PRO A 251 -10.99 -30.70 -20.95
C PRO A 251 -10.95 -30.88 -22.48
N ALA A 252 -11.88 -31.67 -23.00
CA ALA A 252 -11.97 -31.89 -24.46
C ALA A 252 -12.27 -30.57 -25.22
N HIS A 253 -12.97 -29.68 -24.60
CA HIS A 253 -13.30 -28.33 -25.12
C HIS A 253 -12.81 -27.27 -24.10
N PRO A 254 -11.54 -26.84 -24.22
CA PRO A 254 -10.98 -25.86 -23.28
C PRO A 254 -11.63 -24.49 -23.48
N LEU A 255 -12.00 -23.84 -22.39
CA LEU A 255 -12.58 -22.48 -22.40
C LEU A 255 -11.50 -21.45 -22.72
N ASN A 256 -11.83 -20.45 -23.50
CA ASN A 256 -11.07 -19.20 -23.46
C ASN A 256 -11.31 -18.49 -22.14
N ILE A 257 -10.37 -17.67 -21.71
CA ILE A 257 -10.52 -16.86 -20.51
C ILE A 257 -10.23 -15.40 -20.84
N VAL A 258 -11.17 -14.52 -20.53
CA VAL A 258 -11.01 -13.07 -20.61
C VAL A 258 -11.11 -12.51 -19.18
N TRP A 259 -10.06 -11.81 -18.76
CA TRP A 259 -9.96 -11.23 -17.45
C TRP A 259 -9.83 -9.71 -17.57
N ILE A 260 -10.82 -8.97 -17.09
CA ILE A 260 -10.87 -7.51 -17.14
C ILE A 260 -10.73 -7.01 -15.71
N VAL A 261 -9.64 -6.32 -15.43
CA VAL A 261 -9.35 -5.72 -14.14
C VAL A 261 -9.41 -4.20 -14.29
N ALA A 262 -10.16 -3.52 -13.45
CA ALA A 262 -10.18 -2.07 -13.39
C ALA A 262 -9.59 -1.60 -12.07
N GLU A 263 -8.59 -0.74 -12.14
CA GLU A 263 -7.88 -0.21 -10.99
C GLU A 263 -8.80 0.68 -10.15
N SER A 264 -8.78 0.50 -8.82
CA SER A 264 -9.56 1.30 -7.86
C SER A 264 -11.09 1.26 -8.08
N LEU A 265 -11.63 0.16 -8.62
CA LEU A 265 -13.06 0.06 -8.94
C LEU A 265 -13.89 -0.46 -7.77
N ARG A 266 -14.53 0.45 -7.04
CA ARG A 266 -15.37 0.18 -5.86
C ARG A 266 -16.57 -0.72 -6.17
N GLY A 267 -16.95 -1.54 -5.18
CA GLY A 267 -18.12 -2.44 -5.29
C GLY A 267 -19.45 -1.74 -5.54
N ASP A 268 -19.67 -0.54 -4.99
CA ASP A 268 -20.87 0.27 -5.20
C ASP A 268 -20.95 0.98 -6.57
N MET A 269 -19.95 0.78 -7.43
CA MET A 269 -19.96 1.31 -8.79
C MET A 269 -20.76 0.46 -9.80
N LEU A 270 -21.03 -0.81 -9.47
CA LEU A 270 -21.90 -1.65 -10.30
C LEU A 270 -23.37 -1.20 -10.18
N ASP A 271 -23.67 -0.10 -10.85
CA ASP A 271 -24.95 0.60 -10.83
C ASP A 271 -25.24 1.11 -12.26
N PRO A 272 -26.48 1.03 -12.76
CA PRO A 272 -26.83 1.45 -14.12
C PRO A 272 -26.53 2.94 -14.41
N ARG A 273 -26.42 3.77 -13.37
CA ARG A 273 -26.03 5.19 -13.51
C ARG A 273 -24.54 5.36 -13.87
N TYR A 274 -23.70 4.48 -13.36
CA TYR A 274 -22.24 4.58 -13.48
C TYR A 274 -21.67 3.58 -14.48
N MET A 275 -22.15 2.33 -14.46
CA MET A 275 -21.66 1.24 -15.31
C MET A 275 -22.81 0.53 -16.06
N PRO A 276 -23.56 1.23 -16.92
CA PRO A 276 -24.74 0.67 -17.59
C PRO A 276 -24.45 -0.59 -18.41
N ARG A 277 -23.30 -0.67 -19.09
CA ARG A 277 -22.94 -1.83 -19.93
C ARG A 277 -22.61 -3.06 -19.11
N LEU A 278 -21.82 -2.88 -18.07
CA LEU A 278 -21.48 -3.97 -17.16
C LEU A 278 -22.70 -4.39 -16.33
N TRP A 279 -23.55 -3.44 -15.94
CA TRP A 279 -24.81 -3.72 -15.27
C TRP A 279 -25.69 -4.65 -16.11
N ASP A 280 -25.90 -4.32 -17.38
CA ASP A 280 -26.71 -5.13 -18.30
C ASP A 280 -26.09 -6.53 -18.50
N PHE A 281 -24.77 -6.61 -18.63
CA PHE A 281 -24.06 -7.89 -18.71
C PHE A 281 -24.21 -8.70 -17.40
N SER A 282 -24.15 -8.08 -16.24
CA SER A 282 -24.24 -8.73 -14.94
C SER A 282 -25.58 -9.41 -14.70
N ASN A 283 -26.66 -8.96 -15.34
CA ASN A 283 -27.99 -9.57 -15.26
C ASN A 283 -28.06 -10.95 -15.92
N ARG A 284 -27.11 -11.28 -16.78
CA ARG A 284 -26.97 -12.59 -17.45
C ARG A 284 -25.69 -13.35 -17.06
N ALA A 285 -25.11 -12.97 -15.93
CA ALA A 285 -23.88 -13.53 -15.38
C ALA A 285 -24.01 -13.86 -13.88
N ILE A 286 -22.96 -14.34 -13.25
CA ILE A 286 -22.84 -14.50 -11.80
C ILE A 286 -22.34 -13.16 -11.25
N ARG A 287 -23.17 -12.49 -10.43
CA ARG A 287 -22.84 -11.24 -9.78
C ARG A 287 -22.47 -11.49 -8.32
N LEU A 288 -21.32 -10.97 -7.87
CA LEU A 288 -20.86 -11.10 -6.50
C LEU A 288 -21.15 -9.79 -5.77
N ASP A 289 -22.25 -9.75 -4.99
CA ASP A 289 -22.77 -8.51 -4.40
C ASP A 289 -21.98 -8.03 -3.18
N ASN A 290 -21.19 -8.93 -2.54
CA ASN A 290 -20.36 -8.63 -1.37
C ASN A 290 -18.95 -9.20 -1.58
N HIS A 291 -18.26 -8.66 -2.58
CA HIS A 291 -16.94 -9.11 -3.00
C HIS A 291 -15.82 -8.24 -2.43
N TYR A 292 -14.82 -8.89 -1.86
CA TYR A 292 -13.64 -8.25 -1.27
C TYR A 292 -12.37 -8.56 -2.05
N SER A 293 -11.59 -7.52 -2.27
CA SER A 293 -10.22 -7.66 -2.71
C SER A 293 -9.34 -8.29 -1.63
N SER A 294 -8.37 -9.09 -2.04
CA SER A 294 -7.32 -9.62 -1.16
C SER A 294 -6.29 -8.57 -0.72
N GLY A 295 -6.43 -7.33 -1.19
CA GLY A 295 -5.63 -6.17 -0.78
C GLY A 295 -6.39 -4.86 -0.91
N ASN A 296 -5.94 -3.85 -0.18
CA ASN A 296 -6.38 -2.46 -0.36
C ASN A 296 -5.40 -1.65 -1.26
N LEU A 297 -4.62 -2.35 -2.08
CA LEU A 297 -3.69 -1.81 -3.08
C LEU A 297 -3.49 -2.84 -4.20
N THR A 298 -3.11 -2.35 -5.37
CA THR A 298 -2.95 -3.13 -6.62
C THR A 298 -2.09 -4.37 -6.45
N GLN A 299 -0.94 -4.24 -5.77
CA GLN A 299 0.00 -5.36 -5.57
C GLN A 299 -0.68 -6.57 -4.93
N MET A 300 -1.43 -6.37 -3.85
CA MET A 300 -2.04 -7.47 -3.09
C MET A 300 -3.37 -7.92 -3.69
N GLY A 301 -4.13 -6.99 -4.31
CA GLY A 301 -5.33 -7.33 -5.05
C GLY A 301 -5.03 -8.26 -6.22
N VAL A 302 -4.10 -7.86 -7.09
CA VAL A 302 -3.65 -8.67 -8.24
C VAL A 302 -3.01 -9.99 -7.78
N PHE A 303 -2.21 -9.95 -6.72
CA PHE A 303 -1.61 -11.17 -6.18
C PHE A 303 -2.67 -12.22 -5.81
N GLY A 304 -3.66 -11.85 -5.01
CA GLY A 304 -4.67 -12.81 -4.54
C GLY A 304 -5.53 -13.36 -5.66
N MET A 305 -5.92 -12.54 -6.66
CA MET A 305 -6.76 -13.01 -7.76
C MET A 305 -6.07 -14.04 -8.67
N PHE A 306 -4.73 -14.04 -8.74
CA PHE A 306 -3.98 -15.00 -9.54
C PHE A 306 -3.47 -16.20 -8.75
N TYR A 307 -2.99 -15.99 -7.51
CA TYR A 307 -2.44 -17.08 -6.68
C TYR A 307 -3.48 -17.82 -5.85
N GLY A 308 -4.62 -17.18 -5.52
CA GLY A 308 -5.56 -17.71 -4.53
C GLY A 308 -4.97 -17.70 -3.11
N LEU A 309 -4.01 -16.82 -2.83
CA LEU A 309 -3.29 -16.70 -1.56
C LEU A 309 -3.45 -15.30 -0.97
N HIS A 310 -3.32 -15.19 0.36
CA HIS A 310 -3.29 -13.90 1.03
C HIS A 310 -1.97 -13.16 0.79
N GLY A 311 -1.99 -11.82 0.82
CA GLY A 311 -0.83 -10.96 0.56
C GLY A 311 0.39 -11.22 1.46
N GLY A 312 0.21 -11.89 2.60
CA GLY A 312 1.32 -12.31 3.47
C GLY A 312 2.31 -13.27 2.82
N TYR A 313 1.93 -13.95 1.74
CA TYR A 313 2.82 -14.84 0.96
C TYR A 313 3.64 -14.12 -0.12
N TRP A 314 3.37 -12.84 -0.37
CA TRP A 314 4.01 -12.08 -1.44
C TRP A 314 5.54 -12.21 -1.49
N ASP A 315 6.21 -11.97 -0.36
CA ASP A 315 7.69 -12.00 -0.31
C ASP A 315 8.25 -13.40 -0.55
N ALA A 316 7.58 -14.43 -0.02
CA ALA A 316 8.00 -15.82 -0.22
C ALA A 316 7.87 -16.24 -1.69
N VAL A 317 6.78 -15.87 -2.34
CA VAL A 317 6.55 -16.11 -3.77
C VAL A 317 7.56 -15.36 -4.63
N LEU A 318 7.79 -14.08 -4.36
CA LEU A 318 8.75 -13.26 -5.12
C LEU A 318 10.19 -13.78 -4.96
N LYS A 319 10.56 -14.24 -3.75
CA LYS A 319 11.87 -14.87 -3.48
C LYS A 319 12.02 -16.19 -4.22
N ALA A 320 10.97 -17.01 -4.25
CA ALA A 320 10.97 -18.31 -4.90
C ALA A 320 10.91 -18.20 -6.43
N GLY A 321 10.42 -17.08 -7.01
CA GLY A 321 10.11 -16.95 -8.42
C GLY A 321 9.07 -17.97 -8.91
N GLN A 322 8.16 -18.38 -8.01
CA GLN A 322 7.15 -19.40 -8.25
C GLN A 322 5.94 -18.77 -8.96
N PRO A 323 5.53 -19.25 -10.16
CA PRO A 323 4.33 -18.76 -10.84
C PRO A 323 3.05 -19.18 -10.13
N PRO A 324 1.92 -18.45 -10.33
CA PRO A 324 0.60 -18.92 -9.92
C PRO A 324 0.27 -20.27 -10.59
N VAL A 325 -0.36 -21.17 -9.83
CA VAL A 325 -0.84 -22.46 -10.37
C VAL A 325 -1.75 -22.23 -11.58
N LEU A 326 -2.62 -21.23 -11.56
CA LEU A 326 -3.49 -20.88 -12.68
C LEU A 326 -2.68 -20.62 -13.96
N MET A 327 -1.66 -19.76 -13.89
CA MET A 327 -0.84 -19.39 -15.06
C MET A 327 0.01 -20.58 -15.56
N GLU A 328 0.46 -21.43 -14.63
CA GLU A 328 1.21 -22.63 -15.00
C GLU A 328 0.33 -23.66 -15.73
N VAL A 329 -0.90 -23.90 -15.26
CA VAL A 329 -1.87 -24.80 -15.92
C VAL A 329 -2.22 -24.30 -17.32
N LEU A 330 -2.51 -22.99 -17.47
CA LEU A 330 -2.79 -22.38 -18.77
C LEU A 330 -1.60 -22.54 -19.74
N ARG A 331 -0.36 -22.36 -19.26
CA ARG A 331 0.84 -22.56 -20.06
C ARG A 331 1.02 -24.02 -20.50
N GLN A 332 0.81 -24.97 -19.58
CA GLN A 332 0.90 -26.41 -19.88
C GLN A 332 -0.16 -26.86 -20.88
N GLN A 333 -1.34 -26.23 -20.88
CA GLN A 333 -2.43 -26.48 -21.82
C GLN A 333 -2.29 -25.68 -23.13
N ASN A 334 -1.12 -25.05 -23.37
CA ASN A 334 -0.78 -24.39 -24.63
C ASN A 334 -1.71 -23.19 -24.97
N TYR A 335 -2.16 -22.44 -23.96
CA TYR A 335 -2.93 -21.22 -24.19
C TYR A 335 -2.12 -20.15 -24.94
N GLN A 336 -2.80 -19.35 -25.75
CA GLN A 336 -2.28 -18.10 -26.29
C GLN A 336 -2.46 -17.02 -25.23
N PHE A 337 -1.43 -16.22 -24.94
CA PHE A 337 -1.49 -15.19 -23.91
C PHE A 337 -1.48 -13.79 -24.50
N ARG A 338 -2.29 -12.88 -23.93
CA ARG A 338 -2.20 -11.45 -24.16
C ARG A 338 -2.56 -10.71 -22.87
N ILE A 339 -1.59 -10.01 -22.29
CA ILE A 339 -1.75 -9.22 -21.08
C ILE A 339 -1.53 -7.76 -21.45
N ASN A 340 -2.57 -6.95 -21.39
CA ASN A 340 -2.52 -5.52 -21.70
C ASN A 340 -2.59 -4.68 -20.44
N ALA A 341 -1.63 -3.79 -20.25
CA ALA A 341 -1.61 -2.79 -19.19
C ALA A 341 -1.04 -1.46 -19.68
N ALA A 342 -1.44 -0.37 -19.05
CA ALA A 342 -0.91 0.95 -19.35
C ALA A 342 0.35 1.27 -18.53
N GLN A 343 0.70 0.45 -17.55
CA GLN A 343 1.91 0.56 -16.73
C GLN A 343 2.81 -0.66 -16.86
N ARG A 344 4.09 -0.48 -16.53
CA ARG A 344 5.08 -1.56 -16.59
C ARG A 344 4.85 -2.59 -15.50
N PHE A 345 5.01 -3.86 -15.83
CA PHE A 345 4.91 -4.98 -14.88
C PHE A 345 6.11 -5.11 -13.94
N SER A 346 7.10 -4.22 -14.05
CA SER A 346 8.28 -4.21 -13.17
C SER A 346 8.01 -3.54 -11.81
N TYR A 347 6.89 -2.81 -11.69
CA TYR A 347 6.47 -2.23 -10.40
C TYR A 347 4.93 -2.09 -10.34
N PRO A 348 4.26 -2.81 -9.40
CA PRO A 348 4.82 -3.93 -8.63
C PRO A 348 5.43 -5.02 -9.52
N PRO A 349 6.44 -5.80 -9.05
CA PRO A 349 7.18 -6.73 -9.91
C PRO A 349 6.34 -7.96 -10.30
N PHE A 350 5.28 -7.74 -11.08
CA PHE A 350 4.40 -8.78 -11.61
C PHE A 350 5.10 -9.63 -12.67
N ASP A 351 6.09 -9.09 -13.38
CA ASP A 351 6.98 -9.81 -14.30
C ASP A 351 7.86 -10.86 -13.60
N ARG A 352 8.07 -10.72 -12.27
CA ARG A 352 8.84 -11.65 -11.44
C ARG A 352 7.98 -12.47 -10.48
N SER A 353 6.67 -12.28 -10.51
CA SER A 353 5.69 -12.98 -9.69
C SER A 353 4.54 -13.53 -10.55
N VAL A 354 3.46 -12.78 -10.72
CA VAL A 354 2.22 -13.23 -11.37
C VAL A 354 2.45 -13.72 -12.81
N PHE A 355 3.31 -13.06 -13.55
CA PHE A 355 3.60 -13.34 -14.98
C PHE A 355 5.02 -13.87 -15.22
N VAL A 356 5.69 -14.37 -14.18
CA VAL A 356 7.09 -14.82 -14.25
C VAL A 356 7.34 -15.93 -15.28
N ASN A 357 6.33 -16.73 -15.60
CA ASN A 357 6.41 -17.82 -16.58
C ASN A 357 5.91 -17.45 -17.99
N LEU A 358 5.58 -16.17 -18.23
CA LEU A 358 5.17 -15.66 -19.54
C LEU A 358 6.38 -15.12 -20.33
N ARG A 359 6.26 -15.11 -21.64
CA ARG A 359 7.27 -14.53 -22.52
C ARG A 359 7.07 -13.01 -22.61
N PRO A 360 8.13 -12.21 -22.83
CA PRO A 360 8.00 -10.75 -22.96
C PRO A 360 6.99 -10.30 -24.03
N GLN A 361 6.83 -11.05 -25.10
CA GLN A 361 5.86 -10.77 -26.18
C GLN A 361 4.40 -10.99 -25.81
N ASP A 362 4.13 -11.75 -24.74
CA ASP A 362 2.80 -11.98 -24.21
C ASP A 362 2.34 -10.80 -23.31
N LEU A 363 3.30 -9.97 -22.86
CA LEU A 363 3.10 -8.79 -22.04
C LEU A 363 3.11 -7.53 -22.91
N HIS A 364 1.97 -6.87 -23.02
CA HIS A 364 1.84 -5.63 -23.78
C HIS A 364 1.70 -4.42 -22.84
N VAL A 365 2.72 -3.59 -22.84
CA VAL A 365 2.76 -2.37 -22.01
C VAL A 365 2.65 -1.16 -22.92
N LEU A 366 1.64 -0.34 -22.68
CA LEU A 366 1.49 0.96 -23.33
C LEU A 366 1.96 2.07 -22.39
N ASP A 367 3.28 2.17 -22.18
CA ASP A 367 3.91 3.25 -21.41
C ASP A 367 4.02 4.51 -22.29
N SER A 368 3.05 5.40 -22.16
CA SER A 368 2.88 6.59 -22.99
C SER A 368 2.47 7.79 -22.12
N PRO A 369 2.86 9.02 -22.43
CA PRO A 369 2.46 10.23 -21.69
C PRO A 369 0.99 10.61 -21.88
N GLU A 370 0.23 9.87 -22.68
CA GLU A 370 -1.20 10.08 -22.90
C GLU A 370 -2.01 9.90 -21.61
N PRO A 371 -3.16 10.57 -21.45
CA PRO A 371 -4.08 10.34 -20.32
C PRO A 371 -4.51 8.87 -20.24
N ALA A 372 -4.78 8.37 -19.01
CA ALA A 372 -5.12 6.96 -18.79
C ALA A 372 -6.30 6.48 -19.65
N TRP A 373 -7.33 7.31 -19.86
CA TRP A 373 -8.47 6.93 -20.71
C TRP A 373 -8.08 6.65 -22.17
N GLN A 374 -7.06 7.35 -22.71
CA GLN A 374 -6.55 7.09 -24.06
C GLN A 374 -5.74 5.80 -24.10
N ARG A 375 -4.90 5.57 -23.09
CA ARG A 375 -4.13 4.33 -22.96
C ARG A 375 -5.06 3.11 -22.82
N ASP A 376 -6.11 3.23 -22.01
CA ASP A 376 -7.13 2.18 -21.86
C ASP A 376 -7.84 1.87 -23.18
N ALA A 377 -8.24 2.92 -23.93
CA ALA A 377 -8.86 2.73 -25.24
C ALA A 377 -7.94 2.01 -26.23
N ARG A 378 -6.65 2.40 -26.28
CA ARG A 378 -5.65 1.76 -27.16
C ARG A 378 -5.31 0.32 -26.74
N ASN A 379 -5.24 0.05 -25.42
CA ASN A 379 -5.06 -1.31 -24.91
C ASN A 379 -6.27 -2.20 -25.24
N THR A 380 -7.48 -1.64 -25.14
CA THR A 380 -8.70 -2.33 -25.59
C THR A 380 -8.63 -2.63 -27.08
N ASP A 381 -8.26 -1.66 -27.95
CA ASP A 381 -8.09 -1.88 -29.39
C ASP A 381 -7.05 -2.96 -29.71
N ASP A 382 -5.96 -3.00 -28.96
CA ASP A 382 -4.92 -4.02 -29.12
C ASP A 382 -5.45 -5.40 -28.75
N LEU A 383 -6.18 -5.52 -27.66
CA LEU A 383 -6.77 -6.79 -27.23
C LEU A 383 -7.83 -7.28 -28.22
N LEU A 384 -8.68 -6.40 -28.77
CA LEU A 384 -9.64 -6.75 -29.81
C LEU A 384 -8.91 -7.32 -31.04
N ARG A 385 -7.83 -6.67 -31.49
CA ARG A 385 -6.99 -7.19 -32.60
C ARG A 385 -6.36 -8.55 -32.30
N PHE A 386 -5.93 -8.79 -31.06
CA PHE A 386 -5.42 -10.10 -30.65
C PHE A 386 -6.52 -11.17 -30.75
N VAL A 387 -7.73 -10.88 -30.25
CA VAL A 387 -8.88 -11.79 -30.35
C VAL A 387 -9.21 -12.12 -31.80
N ASP A 388 -9.18 -11.13 -32.71
CA ASP A 388 -9.44 -11.32 -34.14
C ASP A 388 -8.36 -12.20 -34.85
N ARG A 389 -7.11 -12.08 -34.40
CA ARG A 389 -5.96 -12.77 -34.99
C ARG A 389 -5.57 -14.05 -34.27
N ARG A 390 -6.33 -14.47 -33.24
CA ARG A 390 -6.05 -15.70 -32.51
C ARG A 390 -6.03 -16.93 -33.42
N LEU A 391 -5.28 -17.92 -33.03
CA LEU A 391 -5.32 -19.24 -33.65
C LEU A 391 -6.60 -19.97 -33.21
N PRO A 392 -7.51 -20.35 -34.10
CA PRO A 392 -8.82 -20.88 -33.72
C PRO A 392 -8.79 -22.23 -32.99
N ASP A 393 -7.75 -23.03 -33.22
CA ASP A 393 -7.53 -24.35 -32.66
C ASP A 393 -6.87 -24.35 -31.27
N ARG A 394 -6.54 -23.15 -30.74
CA ARG A 394 -5.91 -23.00 -29.43
C ARG A 394 -6.71 -22.05 -28.56
N PRO A 395 -6.96 -22.40 -27.28
CA PRO A 395 -7.60 -21.48 -26.35
C PRO A 395 -6.69 -20.29 -26.06
N PHE A 396 -7.27 -19.21 -25.57
CA PHE A 396 -6.51 -18.02 -25.16
C PHE A 396 -6.85 -17.56 -23.74
N PHE A 397 -5.86 -16.95 -23.12
CA PHE A 397 -6.01 -16.14 -21.90
C PHE A 397 -5.68 -14.68 -22.25
N ALA A 398 -6.66 -13.82 -22.13
CA ALA A 398 -6.54 -12.39 -22.38
C ALA A 398 -6.83 -11.62 -21.12
N CYS A 399 -5.90 -10.75 -20.70
CA CYS A 399 -6.07 -9.88 -19.54
C CYS A 399 -5.97 -8.42 -19.96
N LEU A 400 -6.98 -7.62 -19.58
CA LEU A 400 -7.02 -6.18 -19.81
C LEU A 400 -7.05 -5.47 -18.45
N PHE A 401 -5.99 -4.71 -18.15
CA PHE A 401 -5.91 -3.87 -16.97
C PHE A 401 -6.21 -2.41 -17.35
N LEU A 402 -7.30 -1.85 -16.79
CA LEU A 402 -7.82 -0.51 -17.07
C LEU A 402 -7.46 0.44 -15.92
N GLU A 403 -6.92 1.60 -16.23
CA GLU A 403 -6.38 2.56 -15.26
C GLU A 403 -7.19 3.85 -15.11
N SER A 404 -8.19 4.08 -15.94
CA SER A 404 -8.93 5.35 -15.95
C SER A 404 -9.52 5.72 -14.59
N SER A 405 -9.93 4.73 -13.79
CA SER A 405 -10.50 4.92 -12.44
C SER A 405 -9.48 5.13 -11.33
N HIS A 406 -8.18 5.00 -11.59
CA HIS A 406 -7.12 5.40 -10.66
C HIS A 406 -6.98 6.93 -10.59
N ALA A 407 -6.55 7.47 -9.44
CA ALA A 407 -6.25 8.90 -9.32
C ALA A 407 -5.13 9.28 -10.34
N ASN A 408 -5.31 10.36 -11.09
CA ASN A 408 -6.21 11.51 -10.98
C ASN A 408 -7.59 11.35 -11.68
N TYR A 409 -8.08 10.12 -11.88
CA TYR A 409 -9.43 9.83 -12.44
C TYR A 409 -9.61 10.41 -13.85
N SER A 410 -9.16 9.67 -14.84
CA SER A 410 -9.03 10.14 -16.23
C SER A 410 -10.22 9.75 -17.10
N PHE A 411 -10.78 10.69 -17.84
CA PHE A 411 -11.90 10.48 -18.76
C PHE A 411 -11.90 11.55 -19.86
N ARG A 412 -12.73 11.37 -20.88
CA ARG A 412 -12.97 12.36 -21.93
C ARG A 412 -13.92 13.45 -21.43
N ASP A 413 -13.49 14.71 -21.40
CA ASP A 413 -14.29 15.84 -20.93
C ASP A 413 -15.62 16.00 -21.68
N GLU A 414 -15.62 15.71 -22.99
CA GLU A 414 -16.83 15.81 -23.85
C GLU A 414 -17.88 14.77 -23.46
N THR A 415 -17.48 13.65 -22.87
CA THR A 415 -18.37 12.56 -22.44
C THR A 415 -18.78 12.65 -20.98
N ALA A 416 -18.29 13.65 -20.23
CA ALA A 416 -18.61 13.84 -18.83
C ALA A 416 -20.12 14.05 -18.58
N LYS A 417 -20.74 13.14 -17.82
CA LYS A 417 -22.17 13.17 -17.47
C LYS A 417 -22.40 13.69 -16.06
N ILE A 418 -21.42 13.60 -15.17
CA ILE A 418 -21.54 13.94 -13.76
C ILE A 418 -20.81 15.27 -13.53
N ARG A 419 -21.57 16.31 -13.19
CA ARG A 419 -21.10 17.69 -13.03
C ARG A 419 -21.67 18.31 -11.75
N PRO A 420 -20.96 19.27 -11.11
CA PRO A 420 -19.60 19.72 -11.43
C PRO A 420 -18.55 18.69 -11.00
N TYR A 421 -17.36 18.74 -11.59
CA TYR A 421 -16.21 17.92 -11.19
C TYR A 421 -14.94 18.75 -11.09
N LEU A 422 -13.92 18.27 -10.36
CA LEU A 422 -12.64 18.94 -10.24
C LEU A 422 -11.88 18.89 -11.58
N VAL A 423 -11.65 20.04 -12.20
CA VAL A 423 -10.95 20.14 -13.51
C VAL A 423 -9.45 19.98 -13.33
N ASN A 424 -8.86 20.76 -12.42
CA ASN A 424 -7.42 20.77 -12.16
C ASN A 424 -7.12 19.99 -10.89
N PHE A 425 -6.57 18.79 -11.05
CA PHE A 425 -6.19 17.95 -9.93
C PHE A 425 -4.72 18.21 -9.57
N ASN A 426 -4.46 18.69 -8.34
CA ASN A 426 -3.12 18.99 -7.85
C ASN A 426 -2.99 18.53 -6.39
N TYR A 427 -2.14 17.54 -6.14
CA TYR A 427 -1.96 16.92 -4.82
C TYR A 427 -1.49 17.87 -3.72
N LEU A 428 -0.84 19.00 -4.06
CA LEU A 428 -0.28 19.95 -3.09
C LEU A 428 -1.18 21.14 -2.80
N THR A 429 -2.03 21.53 -3.76
CA THR A 429 -2.84 22.75 -3.65
C THR A 429 -4.34 22.49 -3.56
N THR A 430 -4.79 21.27 -3.86
CA THR A 430 -6.19 20.88 -3.72
C THR A 430 -6.55 20.74 -2.24
N ASP A 431 -7.58 21.45 -1.80
CA ASP A 431 -8.22 21.19 -0.51
C ASP A 431 -9.10 19.94 -0.63
N PHE A 432 -8.53 18.80 -0.29
CA PHE A 432 -9.21 17.50 -0.43
C PHE A 432 -10.49 17.43 0.40
N GLN A 433 -10.52 18.03 1.59
CA GLN A 433 -11.70 17.99 2.44
C GLN A 433 -12.84 18.83 1.83
N ALA A 434 -12.55 20.06 1.42
CA ALA A 434 -13.57 20.94 0.84
C ALA A 434 -14.01 20.51 -0.56
N GLN A 435 -13.11 19.93 -1.37
CA GLN A 435 -13.36 19.60 -2.77
C GLN A 435 -13.72 18.13 -3.02
N MET A 436 -13.84 17.32 -1.98
CA MET A 436 -14.08 15.87 -2.11
C MET A 436 -15.30 15.52 -2.97
N PRO A 437 -16.45 16.22 -2.90
CA PRO A 437 -17.57 15.95 -3.80
C PRO A 437 -17.21 16.12 -5.28
N LEU A 438 -16.38 17.11 -5.61
CA LEU A 438 -15.92 17.36 -6.99
C LEU A 438 -14.94 16.29 -7.46
N ILE A 439 -14.06 15.84 -6.56
CA ILE A 439 -13.10 14.74 -6.79
C ILE A 439 -13.88 13.44 -7.03
N LYS A 440 -14.87 13.13 -6.20
CA LYS A 440 -15.72 11.96 -6.37
C LYS A 440 -16.50 11.99 -7.69
N ASN A 441 -17.03 13.15 -8.08
CA ASN A 441 -17.70 13.29 -9.39
C ASN A 441 -16.74 13.07 -10.56
N ARG A 442 -15.48 13.46 -10.41
CA ARG A 442 -14.42 13.16 -11.37
C ARG A 442 -14.19 11.64 -11.49
N TYR A 443 -14.07 10.93 -10.37
CA TYR A 443 -13.97 9.46 -10.31
C TYR A 443 -15.16 8.78 -10.99
N LEU A 444 -16.39 9.23 -10.72
CA LEU A 444 -17.60 8.65 -11.32
C LEU A 444 -17.63 8.78 -12.85
N ASN A 445 -17.07 9.87 -13.40
CA ASN A 445 -16.91 9.99 -14.86
C ASN A 445 -15.82 9.03 -15.40
N ALA A 446 -14.75 8.83 -14.66
CA ALA A 446 -13.70 7.86 -15.01
C ALA A 446 -14.22 6.41 -14.98
N VAL A 447 -15.04 6.05 -13.99
CA VAL A 447 -15.73 4.74 -13.94
C VAL A 447 -16.64 4.54 -15.17
N ARG A 448 -17.28 5.57 -15.67
CA ARG A 448 -18.05 5.49 -16.93
C ARG A 448 -17.18 5.28 -18.16
N GLU A 449 -15.96 5.81 -18.17
CA GLU A 449 -15.00 5.53 -19.24
C GLU A 449 -14.53 4.05 -19.17
N VAL A 450 -14.26 3.52 -17.97
CA VAL A 450 -13.97 2.10 -17.73
C VAL A 450 -15.12 1.23 -18.26
N ASP A 451 -16.37 1.53 -17.90
CA ASP A 451 -17.56 0.82 -18.40
C ASP A 451 -17.66 0.83 -19.93
N THR A 452 -17.22 1.94 -20.56
CA THR A 452 -17.17 2.04 -22.02
C THR A 452 -16.20 1.03 -22.62
N GLN A 453 -15.00 0.88 -22.04
CA GLN A 453 -14.01 -0.06 -22.54
C GLN A 453 -14.40 -1.51 -22.27
N ILE A 454 -14.95 -1.81 -21.09
CA ILE A 454 -15.53 -3.13 -20.76
C ILE A 454 -16.62 -3.48 -21.78
N GLY A 455 -17.56 -2.57 -22.02
CA GLY A 455 -18.67 -2.79 -22.96
C GLY A 455 -18.20 -3.03 -24.39
N ARG A 456 -17.14 -2.36 -24.86
CA ARG A 456 -16.53 -2.60 -26.18
C ARG A 456 -16.01 -4.03 -26.31
N LEU A 457 -15.27 -4.51 -25.29
CA LEU A 457 -14.73 -5.87 -25.32
C LEU A 457 -15.84 -6.93 -25.24
N LEU A 458 -16.80 -6.76 -24.33
CA LEU A 458 -17.94 -7.68 -24.21
C LEU A 458 -18.77 -7.76 -25.48
N GLN A 459 -19.08 -6.62 -26.10
CA GLN A 459 -19.82 -6.57 -27.36
C GLN A 459 -19.04 -7.24 -28.52
N HIS A 460 -17.72 -7.08 -28.54
CA HIS A 460 -16.88 -7.73 -29.55
C HIS A 460 -16.90 -9.25 -29.40
N LEU A 461 -16.75 -9.76 -28.17
CA LEU A 461 -16.84 -11.20 -27.89
C LEU A 461 -18.21 -11.77 -28.27
N GLU A 462 -19.28 -11.02 -27.99
CA GLU A 462 -20.65 -11.41 -28.38
C GLU A 462 -20.83 -11.45 -29.90
N ASN A 463 -20.37 -10.42 -30.62
CA ASN A 463 -20.45 -10.35 -32.09
C ASN A 463 -19.64 -11.47 -32.78
N GLN A 464 -18.57 -11.95 -32.14
CA GLN A 464 -17.74 -13.05 -32.60
C GLN A 464 -18.24 -14.44 -32.16
N HIS A 465 -19.40 -14.52 -31.47
CA HIS A 465 -19.94 -15.75 -30.86
C HIS A 465 -18.96 -16.46 -29.91
N LEU A 466 -18.04 -15.70 -29.28
CA LEU A 466 -17.02 -16.25 -28.38
C LEU A 466 -17.51 -16.44 -26.96
N LEU A 467 -18.55 -15.73 -26.52
CA LEU A 467 -19.08 -15.83 -25.14
C LEU A 467 -19.55 -17.26 -24.80
N GLU A 468 -19.96 -18.03 -25.80
CA GLU A 468 -20.42 -19.43 -25.62
C GLU A 468 -19.28 -20.37 -25.16
N ASN A 469 -18.02 -20.00 -25.43
CA ASN A 469 -16.83 -20.76 -25.04
C ASN A 469 -15.77 -19.93 -24.31
N THR A 470 -16.19 -18.84 -23.65
CA THR A 470 -15.26 -17.94 -22.95
C THR A 470 -15.76 -17.69 -21.52
N ALA A 471 -14.92 -18.02 -20.55
CA ALA A 471 -15.11 -17.55 -19.18
C ALA A 471 -14.66 -16.08 -19.12
N VAL A 472 -15.58 -15.19 -18.75
CA VAL A 472 -15.30 -13.76 -18.60
C VAL A 472 -15.34 -13.40 -17.12
N VAL A 473 -14.26 -12.78 -16.63
CA VAL A 473 -14.13 -12.27 -15.27
C VAL A 473 -13.92 -10.76 -15.36
N VAL A 474 -14.80 -9.98 -14.73
CA VAL A 474 -14.70 -8.52 -14.63
C VAL A 474 -14.67 -8.15 -13.16
N LEU A 475 -13.61 -7.46 -12.71
CA LEU A 475 -13.47 -7.07 -11.31
C LEU A 475 -12.63 -5.80 -11.16
N GLY A 476 -12.73 -5.17 -9.97
CA GLY A 476 -11.73 -4.20 -9.54
C GLY A 476 -10.59 -4.90 -8.79
N ASP A 477 -9.40 -4.36 -8.83
CA ASP A 477 -8.28 -4.89 -8.04
C ASP A 477 -8.39 -4.53 -6.55
N HIS A 478 -8.92 -3.35 -6.22
CA HIS A 478 -9.34 -2.86 -4.91
C HIS A 478 -10.33 -1.70 -5.09
N GLY A 479 -10.77 -1.11 -3.98
CA GLY A 479 -11.64 0.06 -3.99
C GLY A 479 -10.88 1.38 -3.82
N GLU A 480 -11.64 2.46 -3.58
CA GLU A 480 -11.15 3.84 -3.42
C GLU A 480 -12.05 4.60 -2.46
N GLU A 481 -11.49 5.21 -1.42
CA GLU A 481 -12.25 5.97 -0.42
C GLU A 481 -12.29 7.46 -0.75
N PHE A 482 -13.43 8.10 -0.54
CA PHE A 482 -13.66 9.53 -0.74
C PHE A 482 -14.13 10.20 0.55
N MET A 483 -13.34 10.08 1.62
CA MET A 483 -13.59 10.62 2.96
C MET A 483 -14.80 10.01 3.70
N GLU A 484 -15.36 8.89 3.24
CA GLU A 484 -16.48 8.24 3.93
C GLU A 484 -16.08 7.77 5.33
N ARG A 485 -14.81 7.43 5.54
CA ARG A 485 -14.19 7.11 6.84
C ARG A 485 -12.97 7.99 7.11
N SER A 486 -13.03 9.25 6.70
CA SER A 486 -12.02 10.29 6.92
C SER A 486 -10.67 10.03 6.25
N ARG A 487 -10.64 9.19 5.20
CA ARG A 487 -9.49 8.96 4.33
C ARG A 487 -9.86 9.21 2.88
N TRP A 488 -8.87 9.57 2.10
CA TRP A 488 -8.99 9.63 0.66
C TRP A 488 -7.99 8.64 0.03
N GLY A 489 -8.43 7.97 -1.05
CA GLY A 489 -7.59 7.03 -1.78
C GLY A 489 -7.73 5.59 -1.27
N HIS A 490 -6.66 4.85 -1.38
CA HIS A 490 -6.54 3.45 -0.99
C HIS A 490 -5.21 3.21 -0.24
N ASN A 491 -4.90 1.96 0.15
CA ASN A 491 -3.68 1.58 0.87
C ASN A 491 -3.55 2.22 2.27
N THR A 492 -4.65 2.64 2.87
CA THR A 492 -4.65 3.28 4.19
C THR A 492 -5.44 2.52 5.23
N GLU A 493 -6.63 2.01 4.86
CA GLU A 493 -7.55 1.31 5.76
C GLU A 493 -8.15 0.07 5.08
N PHE A 494 -8.74 -0.82 5.90
CA PHE A 494 -9.39 -2.03 5.43
C PHE A 494 -10.92 -1.94 5.48
N ASN A 495 -11.46 -0.74 5.29
CA ASN A 495 -12.91 -0.54 5.20
C ASN A 495 -13.46 -0.99 3.83
N ARG A 496 -14.80 -1.09 3.72
CA ARG A 496 -15.48 -1.53 2.48
C ARG A 496 -15.20 -0.67 1.27
N TYR A 497 -14.83 0.61 1.47
CA TYR A 497 -14.57 1.52 0.36
C TYR A 497 -13.23 1.26 -0.30
N GLN A 498 -12.24 0.77 0.46
CA GLN A 498 -10.92 0.43 -0.05
C GLN A 498 -10.75 -1.05 -0.40
N THR A 499 -11.57 -1.94 0.20
CA THR A 499 -11.45 -3.41 -0.01
C THR A 499 -12.61 -4.01 -0.76
N GLY A 500 -13.80 -3.41 -0.74
CA GLY A 500 -14.97 -3.87 -1.50
C GLY A 500 -14.87 -3.45 -2.97
N THR A 501 -15.03 -4.41 -3.88
CA THR A 501 -14.87 -4.17 -5.32
C THR A 501 -15.96 -4.84 -6.15
N VAL A 502 -16.18 -4.33 -7.36
CA VAL A 502 -17.04 -5.00 -8.35
C VAL A 502 -16.48 -6.37 -8.69
N ALA A 503 -17.34 -7.37 -8.81
CA ALA A 503 -16.98 -8.65 -9.40
C ALA A 503 -18.18 -9.29 -10.13
N VAL A 504 -17.96 -9.64 -11.40
CA VAL A 504 -18.94 -10.29 -12.29
C VAL A 504 -18.24 -11.42 -13.05
N LEU A 505 -18.82 -12.62 -13.01
CA LEU A 505 -18.32 -13.79 -13.68
C LEU A 505 -19.34 -14.33 -14.67
N SER A 506 -18.97 -14.48 -15.94
CA SER A 506 -19.76 -15.20 -16.94
C SER A 506 -19.01 -16.48 -17.30
N ILE A 507 -19.58 -17.61 -16.95
CA ILE A 507 -18.97 -18.93 -17.19
C ILE A 507 -19.94 -19.74 -18.06
N PRO A 508 -19.54 -20.24 -19.23
CA PRO A 508 -20.37 -21.05 -20.10
C PRO A 508 -21.03 -22.23 -19.36
N GLY A 509 -22.32 -22.39 -19.56
CA GLY A 509 -23.11 -23.45 -18.90
C GLY A 509 -23.57 -23.11 -17.48
N GLN A 510 -23.16 -22.00 -16.89
CA GLN A 510 -23.64 -21.56 -15.59
C GLN A 510 -24.83 -20.61 -15.70
N ALA A 511 -25.85 -20.84 -14.89
CA ALA A 511 -27.03 -19.96 -14.83
C ALA A 511 -26.69 -18.63 -14.15
N PRO A 512 -27.27 -17.50 -14.62
CA PRO A 512 -27.16 -16.20 -13.96
C PRO A 512 -27.66 -16.28 -12.50
N ARG A 513 -26.91 -15.69 -11.57
CA ARG A 513 -27.31 -15.58 -10.17
C ARG A 513 -26.56 -14.45 -9.46
N ALA A 514 -27.12 -14.01 -8.33
CA ALA A 514 -26.43 -13.12 -7.41
C ALA A 514 -25.95 -13.89 -6.17
N VAL A 515 -24.65 -13.79 -5.85
CA VAL A 515 -24.05 -14.31 -4.62
C VAL A 515 -23.98 -13.15 -3.63
N ARG A 516 -24.73 -13.25 -2.53
CA ARG A 516 -24.86 -12.16 -1.54
C ARG A 516 -23.92 -12.32 -0.34
N GLY A 517 -23.46 -13.56 -0.05
CA GLY A 517 -22.48 -13.82 0.99
C GLY A 517 -21.11 -13.21 0.65
N ILE A 518 -20.22 -13.23 1.62
CA ILE A 518 -18.83 -12.79 1.43
C ILE A 518 -18.17 -13.63 0.34
N THR A 519 -17.51 -12.96 -0.60
CA THR A 519 -16.68 -13.55 -1.65
C THR A 519 -15.34 -12.80 -1.73
N SER A 520 -14.30 -13.44 -2.26
CA SER A 520 -12.97 -12.84 -2.31
C SER A 520 -12.22 -13.14 -3.61
N HIS A 521 -11.26 -12.30 -3.95
CA HIS A 521 -10.34 -12.55 -5.08
C HIS A 521 -9.69 -13.94 -5.05
N ILE A 522 -9.37 -14.46 -3.87
CA ILE A 522 -8.71 -15.77 -3.72
C ILE A 522 -9.59 -16.95 -4.17
N ASP A 523 -10.89 -16.73 -4.37
CA ASP A 523 -11.85 -17.74 -4.84
C ASP A 523 -11.73 -17.98 -6.35
N LEU A 524 -11.17 -17.01 -7.09
CA LEU A 524 -11.08 -17.09 -8.56
C LEU A 524 -10.22 -18.27 -9.05
N PRO A 525 -9.00 -18.51 -8.54
CA PRO A 525 -8.23 -19.70 -8.90
C PRO A 525 -8.91 -21.00 -8.45
N ALA A 526 -9.55 -21.00 -7.26
CA ALA A 526 -10.29 -22.16 -6.76
C ALA A 526 -11.50 -22.53 -7.63
N THR A 527 -12.10 -21.53 -8.31
CA THR A 527 -13.22 -21.69 -9.22
C THR A 527 -12.78 -22.08 -10.64
N LEU A 528 -11.73 -21.46 -11.15
CA LEU A 528 -11.31 -21.64 -12.56
C LEU A 528 -10.48 -22.90 -12.79
N LEU A 529 -9.63 -23.30 -11.84
CA LEU A 529 -8.75 -24.47 -12.02
C LEU A 529 -9.50 -25.80 -12.20
N PRO A 530 -10.61 -26.08 -11.50
CA PRO A 530 -11.44 -27.25 -11.81
C PRO A 530 -12.02 -27.23 -13.23
N LEU A 531 -12.41 -26.05 -13.75
CA LEU A 531 -12.90 -25.90 -15.12
C LEU A 531 -11.79 -26.17 -16.17
N LEU A 532 -10.52 -25.97 -15.79
CA LEU A 532 -9.34 -26.28 -16.59
C LEU A 532 -8.88 -27.75 -16.39
N GLY A 533 -9.64 -28.57 -15.65
CA GLY A 533 -9.38 -29.99 -15.46
C GLY A 533 -8.40 -30.32 -14.34
N VAL A 534 -8.09 -29.40 -13.44
CA VAL A 534 -7.34 -29.70 -12.21
C VAL A 534 -8.24 -30.47 -11.25
N ARG A 535 -7.78 -31.65 -10.82
CA ARG A 535 -8.54 -32.58 -9.95
C ARG A 535 -8.19 -32.47 -8.48
N ASN A 536 -7.05 -31.86 -8.17
CA ASN A 536 -6.68 -31.57 -6.79
C ASN A 536 -7.76 -30.71 -6.11
N PRO A 537 -8.05 -30.94 -4.81
CA PRO A 537 -8.95 -30.05 -4.07
C PRO A 537 -8.34 -28.64 -3.98
N PRO A 538 -9.15 -27.57 -4.00
CA PRO A 538 -8.67 -26.19 -3.94
C PRO A 538 -7.67 -25.90 -2.81
N ARG A 539 -7.83 -26.52 -1.65
CA ARG A 539 -6.93 -26.40 -0.50
C ARG A 539 -5.45 -26.76 -0.78
N ASP A 540 -5.17 -27.49 -1.86
CA ASP A 540 -3.80 -27.85 -2.24
C ASP A 540 -3.07 -26.70 -2.97
N TYR A 541 -3.81 -25.70 -3.47
CA TYR A 541 -3.25 -24.61 -4.27
C TYR A 541 -3.91 -23.25 -4.02
N SER A 542 -4.91 -23.15 -3.15
CA SER A 542 -5.60 -21.89 -2.82
C SER A 542 -6.08 -21.88 -1.37
N LEU A 543 -6.23 -20.67 -0.83
CA LEU A 543 -6.96 -20.40 0.42
C LEU A 543 -8.44 -20.09 0.16
N GLY A 544 -8.83 -19.92 -1.10
CA GLY A 544 -10.19 -19.65 -1.54
C GLY A 544 -11.03 -20.91 -1.71
N GLN A 545 -12.30 -20.70 -2.02
CA GLN A 545 -13.30 -21.75 -2.27
C GLN A 545 -13.84 -21.64 -3.69
N ASP A 546 -14.35 -22.74 -4.23
CA ASP A 546 -15.02 -22.74 -5.53
C ASP A 546 -16.38 -22.04 -5.43
N LEU A 547 -16.53 -20.89 -6.10
CA LEU A 547 -17.77 -20.12 -6.19
C LEU A 547 -18.93 -20.89 -6.81
N LEU A 548 -18.66 -21.99 -7.53
CA LEU A 548 -19.65 -22.83 -8.16
C LEU A 548 -20.12 -23.99 -7.26
N ALA A 549 -19.44 -24.23 -6.15
CA ALA A 549 -19.81 -25.27 -5.21
C ALA A 549 -21.16 -24.94 -4.54
N ALA A 550 -21.97 -25.98 -4.30
CA ALA A 550 -23.30 -25.82 -3.70
C ALA A 550 -23.25 -25.36 -2.24
N ASP A 551 -22.17 -25.69 -1.55
CA ASP A 551 -21.88 -25.35 -0.15
C ASP A 551 -20.93 -24.16 0.02
N TYR A 552 -20.74 -23.37 -1.06
CA TYR A 552 -19.90 -22.18 -1.01
C TYR A 552 -20.34 -21.21 0.10
N HIS A 553 -19.43 -20.93 1.02
CA HIS A 553 -19.66 -19.99 2.12
C HIS A 553 -18.34 -19.49 2.71
N HIS A 554 -18.26 -18.19 2.95
CA HIS A 554 -17.20 -17.56 3.73
C HIS A 554 -17.79 -16.79 4.90
N ASP A 555 -17.27 -17.02 6.10
CA ASP A 555 -17.58 -16.22 7.30
C ASP A 555 -16.84 -14.87 7.29
N TYR A 556 -15.73 -14.80 6.56
CA TYR A 556 -14.89 -13.60 6.44
C TYR A 556 -14.09 -13.59 5.12
N ALA A 557 -13.65 -12.42 4.73
CA ALA A 557 -12.62 -12.23 3.73
C ALA A 557 -11.31 -11.77 4.38
N VAL A 558 -10.20 -11.94 3.67
CA VAL A 558 -8.89 -11.46 4.10
C VAL A 558 -8.34 -10.48 3.08
N SER A 559 -7.91 -9.32 3.57
CA SER A 559 -7.25 -8.30 2.77
C SER A 559 -5.90 -7.92 3.39
N ALA A 560 -4.91 -7.56 2.59
CA ALA A 560 -3.59 -7.20 3.09
C ALA A 560 -3.06 -5.93 2.43
N ASP A 561 -2.18 -5.23 3.14
CA ASP A 561 -1.25 -4.27 2.55
C ASP A 561 0.20 -4.79 2.70
N THR A 562 1.20 -3.96 2.46
CA THR A 562 2.61 -4.35 2.58
C THR A 562 3.07 -4.63 4.01
N THR A 563 2.29 -4.23 5.01
CA THR A 563 2.64 -4.23 6.44
C THR A 563 1.62 -4.92 7.32
N ARG A 564 0.35 -5.01 6.89
CA ARG A 564 -0.77 -5.50 7.68
C ARG A 564 -1.60 -6.53 6.91
N ILE A 565 -2.32 -7.36 7.65
CA ILE A 565 -3.34 -8.28 7.15
C ILE A 565 -4.62 -8.07 7.96
N ALA A 566 -5.76 -8.07 7.31
CA ALA A 566 -7.05 -7.79 7.94
C ALA A 566 -8.02 -8.96 7.79
N TYR A 567 -8.73 -9.23 8.87
CA TYR A 567 -9.93 -10.06 8.93
C TYR A 567 -11.16 -9.19 8.68
N LEU A 568 -11.95 -9.51 7.69
CA LEU A 568 -13.13 -8.74 7.25
C LEU A 568 -14.38 -9.62 7.38
N GLY A 569 -14.92 -9.72 8.59
CA GLY A 569 -16.13 -10.47 8.89
C GLY A 569 -17.40 -9.60 8.87
N GLU A 570 -18.58 -10.23 8.83
CA GLU A 570 -19.86 -9.52 8.92
C GLU A 570 -20.07 -8.85 10.28
N GLY A 571 -19.60 -9.50 11.36
CA GLY A 571 -19.77 -8.98 12.73
C GLY A 571 -18.75 -7.93 13.12
N PHE A 572 -17.51 -8.07 12.67
CA PHE A 572 -16.43 -7.13 12.96
C PHE A 572 -15.30 -7.23 11.93
N LYS A 573 -14.50 -6.17 11.86
CA LYS A 573 -13.28 -6.10 11.05
C LYS A 573 -12.11 -5.67 11.91
N VAL A 574 -10.93 -6.26 11.65
CA VAL A 574 -9.70 -5.96 12.42
C VAL A 574 -8.47 -6.26 11.59
N SER A 575 -7.44 -5.42 11.69
CA SER A 575 -6.14 -5.68 11.06
C SER A 575 -5.06 -6.04 12.08
N PHE A 576 -4.08 -6.81 11.60
CA PHE A 576 -2.92 -7.24 12.37
C PHE A 576 -1.64 -6.93 11.59
N PRO A 577 -0.52 -6.55 12.22
CA PRO A 577 0.74 -6.34 11.53
C PRO A 577 1.30 -7.65 10.96
N LEU A 578 1.74 -7.62 9.70
CA LEU A 578 2.45 -8.74 9.07
C LEU A 578 3.90 -8.83 9.54
N ARG A 579 4.50 -7.69 9.91
CA ARG A 579 5.90 -7.57 10.32
C ARG A 579 6.03 -6.73 11.58
N GLY A 580 7.02 -7.05 12.40
CA GLY A 580 7.33 -6.27 13.61
C GLY A 580 7.12 -7.03 14.91
N ALA A 581 7.52 -6.36 16.00
CA ALA A 581 7.35 -6.86 17.37
C ALA A 581 5.96 -6.58 17.92
N ASP A 582 5.10 -5.93 17.12
CA ASP A 582 3.81 -5.44 17.58
C ASP A 582 2.78 -6.56 17.61
N ARG A 583 2.09 -6.68 18.74
CA ARG A 583 1.03 -7.68 18.97
C ARG A 583 -0.34 -7.09 18.85
N HIS A 584 -0.38 -5.76 18.67
CA HIS A 584 -1.63 -5.05 18.70
C HIS A 584 -2.32 -5.23 17.35
N HIS A 585 -3.61 -5.47 17.43
CA HIS A 585 -4.48 -5.30 16.29
C HIS A 585 -4.66 -3.80 16.04
N GLY A 586 -4.90 -3.44 14.79
CA GLY A 586 -5.35 -2.10 14.41
C GLY A 586 -6.72 -1.76 15.02
N PRO A 587 -7.28 -0.60 14.66
CA PRO A 587 -8.64 -0.25 15.04
C PRO A 587 -9.61 -1.38 14.71
N VAL A 588 -10.57 -1.63 15.62
CA VAL A 588 -11.64 -2.61 15.40
C VAL A 588 -12.90 -1.86 15.02
N SER A 589 -13.58 -2.34 13.99
CA SER A 589 -14.88 -1.81 13.57
C SER A 589 -15.93 -2.92 13.51
N ASP A 590 -17.21 -2.53 13.46
CA ASP A 590 -18.29 -3.43 13.08
C ASP A 590 -18.25 -3.78 11.59
N GLY A 591 -19.15 -4.64 11.11
CA GLY A 591 -19.26 -5.00 9.70
C GLY A 591 -19.56 -3.82 8.76
N ASP A 592 -20.10 -2.72 9.28
CA ASP A 592 -20.39 -1.49 8.56
C ASP A 592 -19.26 -0.44 8.65
N ASP A 593 -18.09 -0.84 9.12
CA ASP A 593 -16.90 0.00 9.29
C ASP A 593 -17.06 1.12 10.36
N ARG A 594 -17.98 0.99 11.34
CA ARG A 594 -18.08 1.91 12.47
C ARG A 594 -17.10 1.48 13.55
N PRO A 595 -16.24 2.39 14.05
CA PRO A 595 -15.30 2.04 15.11
C PRO A 595 -16.02 1.52 16.36
N LEU A 596 -15.51 0.44 16.94
CA LEU A 596 -15.99 -0.09 18.20
C LEU A 596 -15.26 0.58 19.38
N ASP A 597 -16.01 0.94 20.42
CA ASP A 597 -15.45 1.44 21.67
C ASP A 597 -14.79 0.32 22.50
N VAL A 598 -14.16 0.69 23.62
CA VAL A 598 -13.41 -0.25 24.47
C VAL A 598 -14.31 -1.36 25.04
N GLU A 599 -15.54 -1.02 25.45
CA GLU A 599 -16.50 -1.97 26.05
C GLU A 599 -16.97 -2.98 24.98
N GLN A 600 -17.28 -2.50 23.79
CA GLN A 600 -17.66 -3.35 22.65
C GLN A 600 -16.51 -4.27 22.23
N GLN A 601 -15.26 -3.78 22.21
CA GLN A 601 -14.08 -4.60 21.90
C GLN A 601 -13.84 -5.69 22.97
N GLU A 602 -14.05 -5.38 24.25
CA GLU A 602 -13.91 -6.38 25.31
C GLU A 602 -14.99 -7.47 25.19
N ALA A 603 -16.21 -7.11 24.78
CA ALA A 603 -17.29 -8.08 24.54
C ALA A 603 -16.96 -9.09 23.42
N ILE A 604 -16.16 -8.70 22.41
CA ILE A 604 -15.74 -9.58 21.31
C ILE A 604 -14.29 -10.07 21.42
N ARG A 605 -13.68 -10.02 22.60
CA ARG A 605 -12.28 -10.45 22.81
C ARG A 605 -12.02 -11.91 22.39
N GLY A 606 -12.97 -12.79 22.63
CA GLY A 606 -12.90 -14.20 22.19
C GLY A 606 -12.86 -14.31 20.66
N PRO A 607 -13.86 -13.77 19.95
CA PRO A 607 -13.86 -13.69 18.48
C PRO A 607 -12.61 -13.03 17.87
N LEU A 608 -12.10 -11.93 18.46
CA LEU A 608 -10.85 -11.29 18.00
C LEU A 608 -9.64 -12.23 18.09
N ARG A 609 -9.58 -13.02 19.17
CA ARG A 609 -8.51 -14.03 19.32
C ARG A 609 -8.67 -15.17 18.30
N ALA A 610 -9.88 -15.62 18.04
CA ALA A 610 -10.17 -16.65 17.03
C ALA A 610 -9.77 -16.17 15.63
N ALA A 611 -10.20 -14.99 15.21
CA ALA A 611 -9.85 -14.38 13.93
C ALA A 611 -8.32 -14.31 13.72
N ARG A 612 -7.58 -13.93 14.75
CA ARG A 612 -6.11 -13.94 14.69
C ARG A 612 -5.52 -15.33 14.48
N LEU A 613 -6.05 -16.34 15.15
CA LEU A 613 -5.58 -17.72 15.01
C LEU A 613 -5.85 -18.26 13.61
N GLU A 614 -7.01 -17.99 13.04
CA GLU A 614 -7.37 -18.35 11.67
C GLU A 614 -6.42 -17.74 10.65
N LEU A 615 -6.14 -16.43 10.76
CA LEU A 615 -5.17 -15.77 9.88
C LEU A 615 -3.76 -16.37 9.99
N LEU A 616 -3.33 -16.75 11.19
CA LEU A 616 -2.03 -17.41 11.40
C LEU A 616 -1.99 -18.81 10.81
N GLN A 617 -3.09 -19.57 10.88
CA GLN A 617 -3.21 -20.88 10.26
C GLN A 617 -3.16 -20.78 8.74
N ASP A 618 -3.88 -19.82 8.16
CA ASP A 618 -3.87 -19.56 6.72
C ASP A 618 -2.47 -19.16 6.24
N LEU A 619 -1.78 -18.27 6.95
CA LEU A 619 -0.40 -17.87 6.63
C LEU A 619 0.63 -19.00 6.82
N GLY A 620 0.31 -20.03 7.62
CA GLY A 620 1.15 -21.21 7.81
C GLY A 620 0.95 -22.30 6.75
N ARG A 621 -0.18 -22.33 6.04
CA ARG A 621 -0.60 -23.47 5.20
C ARG A 621 0.39 -23.82 4.08
N PHE A 622 0.89 -22.83 3.37
CA PHE A 622 1.84 -23.00 2.26
C PHE A 622 3.29 -22.68 2.64
N SER A 623 3.60 -22.69 3.93
CA SER A 623 4.97 -22.53 4.44
C SER A 623 5.54 -23.90 4.78
N ALA A 624 6.81 -24.15 4.40
CA ALA A 624 7.49 -25.36 4.78
C ALA A 624 7.69 -25.39 6.30
N LEU A 625 7.26 -26.45 6.97
CA LEU A 625 7.63 -26.71 8.35
C LEU A 625 9.12 -27.07 8.41
N PRO A 626 9.89 -26.68 9.46
CA PRO A 626 11.23 -27.20 9.67
C PRO A 626 11.15 -28.73 9.73
N VAL A 627 11.99 -29.40 8.99
CA VAL A 627 12.07 -30.86 8.97
C VAL A 627 12.34 -31.36 10.41
N GLY A 628 11.35 -31.91 11.07
CA GLY A 628 11.49 -32.54 12.38
C GLY A 628 10.42 -32.25 13.45
N GLU A 629 9.51 -31.30 13.25
CA GLU A 629 8.46 -31.03 14.23
C GLU A 629 7.07 -31.09 13.57
N GLU A 630 6.32 -32.15 13.81
CA GLU A 630 4.85 -32.09 13.67
C GLU A 630 4.33 -31.07 14.70
N PRO A 631 3.50 -30.09 14.30
CA PRO A 631 2.91 -29.14 15.24
C PRO A 631 1.99 -29.90 16.17
N SER A 632 2.44 -30.20 17.37
CA SER A 632 1.56 -30.73 18.41
C SER A 632 0.53 -29.65 18.75
N PRO A 633 -0.77 -29.97 18.75
CA PRO A 633 -1.82 -29.04 19.18
C PRO A 633 -1.59 -28.46 20.58
N ARG A 634 -0.76 -29.10 21.40
CA ARG A 634 -0.35 -28.62 22.73
C ARG A 634 0.62 -27.43 22.70
N ASN A 635 1.49 -27.32 21.68
CA ASN A 635 2.47 -26.23 21.62
C ASN A 635 1.87 -24.90 21.17
N LEU A 636 0.78 -24.93 20.41
CA LEU A 636 -0.01 -23.73 20.07
C LEU A 636 -0.85 -23.24 21.26
N ALA A 637 -1.35 -24.14 22.10
CA ALA A 637 -2.18 -23.76 23.25
C ALA A 637 -1.37 -23.20 24.43
N THR A 638 -0.11 -23.67 24.65
CA THR A 638 0.73 -23.23 25.78
C THR A 638 1.46 -21.90 25.52
N SER A 639 1.61 -21.47 24.28
CA SER A 639 2.15 -20.13 23.96
C SER A 639 1.13 -18.99 24.13
N LEU A 640 -0.11 -19.31 24.51
CA LEU A 640 -1.26 -18.41 24.52
C LEU A 640 -1.94 -18.26 25.89
N THR A 641 -1.35 -18.79 26.96
CA THR A 641 -1.79 -18.48 28.33
C THR A 641 -1.24 -17.13 28.82
N PRO A 642 -1.99 -16.39 29.66
CA PRO A 642 -1.93 -14.94 29.87
C PRO A 642 -0.60 -14.40 30.36
#